data_88caef257fb2bf9425cdda6dfd885138
#
_entry.id   88caef257fb2bf9425cdda6dfd885138
#
_cell.length_a   1.000
_cell.length_b   1.000
_cell.length_c   1.000
_cell.angle_alpha   90.00
_cell.angle_beta   90.00
_cell.angle_gamma   90.00
#
_symmetry.space_group_name_H-M   'P 1'
#
loop_
_entity.id
_entity.type
_entity.pdbx_description
1 polymer ?
#
loop_
_entity_poly.entity_id
_entity_poly.type
_entity_poly.pdbx_seq_one_letter_code
_entity_poly.pdbx_strand_id
1 'polypeptide(L)'
;MALHEGDPGSLGGYRIVDRLGAGGMGVVYRARARSGREVAVKVVHAQYAEDPVFRARFRQEIAAVRKVSGAFTAPVVDADPEAPRPWMATQYVPGRSLSADIRADGPLRGAELRRLVLGLVEALRDIHRAGVVHRDLKPANVLMADDGPRVIDFGISRAAENQALTETGHMMGTPPFMSPEQLTDARSAGPASDVFSLAALVVFAATGSGPFDADNPYLTAYRVMNEEPDLAVVNEPLRTILSRCLSKDPTARPALDTLSAEFAAALPEQPDGESRTVPQRPRNPEPTRPPSAAGLVAAEAAFAPDTPTPRARSRRLPYAAGVVGVLVAAVMAVLLGPLEGGERTEASTPHPATTRWGALPAHWRPWQTTLHAVAARGVKRPSAPTNGSDPAVQPSCVLDGGSVYCGGNGTLPVRVDVVTGRTLWRADTQPPGLDRDNYDSRIIGVHEGVVLVHESVLKTAANLTASSVVAYGVDSGQRLWSHPTRVGSASPTLVGGLVLTPDGLTVTARSPRDGAARWTMPLPAGGYHCDFLGVDDGVYADCTGYHTASGAQRLLIAVDPADGSTRRQATAPSVVADYAGTLDGRLVYVGRRINDPTASDNPYARVEVIDPRTGTRETRTLSEEHLGRAAMVHGVLCFAASDGRMSAVSPVTGKGVWQTATTLEQPAAPVADKRSSVFMYSASGRVAALDARTGRLLWESHPRAGRVLSGDYSSPELFVNGGALVVATPDGTLFTADPAHPERKPAST
;
A
#
# COMPACT_ATOMS: atom_id res chain seq x y z
N MET A 1 15.68 -13.91 3.84
CA MET A 1 16.10 -12.58 3.34
C MET A 1 17.13 -12.01 4.27
N ALA A 2 18.11 -11.24 3.75
CA ALA A 2 19.12 -10.62 4.62
C ALA A 2 18.49 -9.65 5.63
N LEU A 3 19.15 -9.49 6.79
CA LEU A 3 18.75 -8.48 7.78
C LEU A 3 19.03 -7.09 7.24
N HIS A 4 18.18 -6.14 7.60
CA HIS A 4 18.34 -4.73 7.29
C HIS A 4 19.06 -4.01 8.45
N GLU A 5 19.65 -2.86 8.18
CA GLU A 5 20.40 -2.08 9.17
C GLU A 5 19.53 -1.61 10.37
N GLY A 6 18.20 -1.49 10.19
CA GLY A 6 17.22 -1.18 11.23
C GLY A 6 16.62 -2.38 11.97
N ASP A 7 16.98 -3.61 11.61
CA ASP A 7 16.46 -4.80 12.27
C ASP A 7 17.10 -5.00 13.65
N PRO A 8 16.34 -5.48 14.64
CA PRO A 8 16.91 -5.76 15.95
C PRO A 8 17.91 -6.93 15.87
N GLY A 9 19.08 -6.78 16.45
CA GLY A 9 20.05 -7.89 16.54
C GLY A 9 19.58 -9.01 17.47
N SER A 10 18.71 -8.68 18.44
CA SER A 10 18.12 -9.62 19.39
C SER A 10 16.78 -9.12 19.90
N LEU A 11 15.88 -10.05 20.24
CA LEU A 11 14.54 -9.74 20.78
C LEU A 11 14.12 -10.86 21.75
N GLY A 12 13.65 -10.51 22.95
CA GLY A 12 13.18 -11.47 23.95
C GLY A 12 14.18 -12.57 24.32
N GLY A 13 15.49 -12.31 24.16
CA GLY A 13 16.53 -13.32 24.38
C GLY A 13 16.86 -14.21 23.18
N TYR A 14 16.17 -14.00 22.07
CA TYR A 14 16.44 -14.66 20.78
C TYR A 14 17.37 -13.81 19.93
N ARG A 15 18.40 -14.40 19.35
CA ARG A 15 19.29 -13.74 18.37
C ARG A 15 18.64 -13.82 16.99
N ILE A 16 18.39 -12.69 16.38
CA ILE A 16 17.83 -12.61 15.03
C ILE A 16 18.89 -13.08 14.02
N VAL A 17 18.44 -13.91 13.07
CA VAL A 17 19.32 -14.54 12.05
C VAL A 17 19.02 -13.96 10.67
N ASP A 18 17.76 -13.94 10.26
CA ASP A 18 17.31 -13.37 9.00
C ASP A 18 15.80 -13.02 9.03
N ARG A 19 15.32 -12.29 8.02
CA ARG A 19 13.90 -12.06 7.81
C ARG A 19 13.26 -13.24 7.07
N LEU A 20 12.10 -13.70 7.55
CA LEU A 20 11.24 -14.66 6.85
C LEU A 20 10.20 -13.97 5.98
N GLY A 21 9.65 -12.84 6.46
CA GLY A 21 8.66 -12.07 5.73
C GLY A 21 8.29 -10.77 6.47
N ALA A 22 7.58 -9.90 5.76
CA ALA A 22 6.95 -8.71 6.33
C ALA A 22 5.50 -8.63 5.83
N GLY A 23 4.59 -8.17 6.66
CA GLY A 23 3.17 -8.03 6.34
C GLY A 23 2.54 -6.86 7.08
N GLY A 24 1.24 -6.64 6.88
CA GLY A 24 0.52 -5.50 7.43
C GLY A 24 0.61 -5.31 8.94
N MET A 25 0.78 -6.39 9.70
CA MET A 25 0.82 -6.34 11.17
C MET A 25 2.23 -6.31 11.75
N GLY A 26 3.25 -6.71 11.00
CA GLY A 26 4.59 -6.84 11.56
C GLY A 26 5.58 -7.55 10.65
N VAL A 27 6.77 -7.74 11.16
CA VAL A 27 7.87 -8.44 10.50
C VAL A 27 8.10 -9.77 11.18
N VAL A 28 8.31 -10.81 10.39
CA VAL A 28 8.63 -12.15 10.90
C VAL A 28 10.11 -12.44 10.66
N TYR A 29 10.81 -12.78 11.74
CA TYR A 29 12.24 -13.09 11.72
C TYR A 29 12.49 -14.55 12.04
N ARG A 30 13.48 -15.17 11.39
CA ARG A 30 14.09 -16.37 11.91
C ARG A 30 15.07 -15.97 13.00
N ALA A 31 14.94 -16.58 14.15
CA ALA A 31 15.76 -16.29 15.30
C ALA A 31 16.22 -17.58 16.00
N ARG A 32 17.25 -17.48 16.81
CA ARG A 32 17.84 -18.62 17.52
C ARG A 32 17.92 -18.34 19.01
N ALA A 33 17.38 -19.24 19.81
CA ALA A 33 17.50 -19.23 21.27
C ALA A 33 18.95 -19.55 21.70
N ARG A 34 19.28 -19.26 22.96
CA ARG A 34 20.58 -19.64 23.54
C ARG A 34 20.88 -21.14 23.49
N SER A 35 19.83 -21.98 23.54
CA SER A 35 19.92 -23.45 23.37
C SER A 35 20.24 -23.89 21.94
N GLY A 36 20.29 -22.98 20.96
CA GLY A 36 20.43 -23.30 19.55
C GLY A 36 19.11 -23.57 18.82
N ARG A 37 17.95 -23.66 19.53
CA ARG A 37 16.64 -23.88 18.92
C ARG A 37 16.27 -22.71 18.03
N GLU A 38 15.78 -23.00 16.83
CA GLU A 38 15.28 -21.99 15.91
C GLU A 38 13.79 -21.72 16.14
N VAL A 39 13.41 -20.44 16.02
CA VAL A 39 12.04 -19.93 16.17
C VAL A 39 11.74 -18.93 15.07
N ALA A 40 10.46 -18.78 14.71
CA ALA A 40 9.96 -17.68 13.93
C ALA A 40 9.40 -16.62 14.89
N VAL A 41 9.95 -15.42 14.88
CA VAL A 41 9.55 -14.32 15.78
C VAL A 41 8.81 -13.27 14.98
N LYS A 42 7.51 -13.13 15.22
CA LYS A 42 6.66 -12.08 14.65
C LYS A 42 6.70 -10.86 15.58
N VAL A 43 7.17 -9.73 15.06
CA VAL A 43 7.28 -8.46 15.78
C VAL A 43 6.22 -7.52 15.23
N VAL A 44 5.37 -7.04 16.09
CA VAL A 44 4.28 -6.11 15.73
C VAL A 44 4.87 -4.75 15.35
N HIS A 45 4.33 -4.13 14.31
CA HIS A 45 4.71 -2.78 13.91
C HIS A 45 4.43 -1.76 15.03
N ALA A 46 5.24 -0.71 15.09
CA ALA A 46 5.17 0.32 16.14
C ALA A 46 3.77 0.97 16.25
N GLN A 47 3.09 1.14 15.13
CA GLN A 47 1.73 1.69 15.07
C GLN A 47 0.71 0.92 15.92
N TYR A 48 0.78 -0.42 15.91
CA TYR A 48 -0.08 -1.26 16.73
C TYR A 48 0.43 -1.40 18.16
N ALA A 49 1.74 -1.23 18.34
CA ALA A 49 2.36 -1.32 19.65
C ALA A 49 1.92 -0.22 20.62
N GLU A 50 1.48 0.93 20.10
CA GLU A 50 1.01 2.07 20.88
C GLU A 50 -0.50 2.07 21.15
N ASP A 51 -1.27 1.20 20.47
CA ASP A 51 -2.72 1.07 20.66
C ASP A 51 -3.05 0.13 21.83
N PRO A 52 -3.65 0.65 22.95
CA PRO A 52 -4.04 -0.18 24.10
C PRO A 52 -5.09 -1.25 23.76
N VAL A 53 -5.98 -0.97 22.80
CA VAL A 53 -7.03 -1.90 22.38
C VAL A 53 -6.42 -3.05 21.60
N PHE A 54 -5.50 -2.74 20.70
CA PHE A 54 -4.73 -3.76 19.98
C PHE A 54 -3.94 -4.64 20.96
N ARG A 55 -3.20 -4.05 21.90
CA ARG A 55 -2.42 -4.80 22.91
C ARG A 55 -3.29 -5.75 23.73
N ALA A 56 -4.47 -5.28 24.18
CA ALA A 56 -5.39 -6.11 24.93
C ALA A 56 -5.88 -7.32 24.11
N ARG A 57 -6.22 -7.10 22.83
CA ARG A 57 -6.62 -8.16 21.90
C ARG A 57 -5.47 -9.12 21.60
N PHE A 58 -4.30 -8.60 21.27
CA PHE A 58 -3.10 -9.41 20.98
C PHE A 58 -2.74 -10.31 22.18
N ARG A 59 -2.86 -9.81 23.41
CA ARG A 59 -2.69 -10.61 24.63
C ARG A 59 -3.70 -11.75 24.72
N GLN A 60 -4.99 -11.46 24.44
CA GLN A 60 -6.05 -12.47 24.44
C GLN A 60 -5.81 -13.53 23.36
N GLU A 61 -5.42 -13.12 22.17
CA GLU A 61 -5.12 -14.02 21.07
C GLU A 61 -3.93 -14.92 21.37
N ILE A 62 -2.81 -14.38 21.89
CA ILE A 62 -1.68 -15.18 22.35
C ILE A 62 -2.13 -16.20 23.40
N ALA A 63 -2.96 -15.81 24.36
CA ALA A 63 -3.46 -16.72 25.41
C ALA A 63 -4.33 -17.86 24.82
N ALA A 64 -5.08 -17.59 23.76
CA ALA A 64 -5.87 -18.60 23.06
C ALA A 64 -4.99 -19.52 22.20
N VAL A 65 -4.09 -18.95 21.41
CA VAL A 65 -3.19 -19.69 20.50
C VAL A 65 -2.20 -20.58 21.27
N ARG A 66 -1.77 -20.19 22.45
CA ARG A 66 -0.92 -21.04 23.32
C ARG A 66 -1.58 -22.37 23.74
N LYS A 67 -2.92 -22.46 23.66
CA LYS A 67 -3.66 -23.70 23.95
C LYS A 67 -3.67 -24.66 22.75
N VAL A 68 -3.35 -24.17 21.56
CA VAL A 68 -3.29 -25.01 20.36
C VAL A 68 -2.01 -25.80 20.39
N SER A 69 -2.14 -27.12 20.38
CA SER A 69 -1.00 -28.04 20.30
C SER A 69 -1.40 -29.19 19.39
N GLY A 70 -0.86 -29.22 18.20
CA GLY A 70 -1.16 -30.23 17.19
C GLY A 70 0.05 -30.53 16.31
N ALA A 71 0.08 -31.71 15.72
CA ALA A 71 1.16 -32.17 14.87
C ALA A 71 1.30 -31.32 13.60
N PHE A 72 0.19 -30.72 13.14
CA PHE A 72 0.13 -29.95 11.91
C PHE A 72 -0.01 -28.43 12.14
N THR A 73 0.32 -27.95 13.34
CA THR A 73 0.37 -26.52 13.69
C THR A 73 1.76 -26.10 14.14
N ALA A 74 2.07 -24.81 14.05
CA ALA A 74 3.31 -24.26 14.62
C ALA A 74 3.01 -23.67 16.01
N PRO A 75 3.33 -24.35 17.11
CA PRO A 75 2.97 -23.91 18.44
C PRO A 75 3.74 -22.64 18.84
N VAL A 76 3.07 -21.80 19.66
CA VAL A 76 3.70 -20.63 20.30
C VAL A 76 4.69 -21.12 21.35
N VAL A 77 5.95 -20.72 21.20
CA VAL A 77 7.05 -21.07 22.11
C VAL A 77 7.18 -20.01 23.21
N ASP A 78 7.03 -18.75 22.83
CA ASP A 78 7.21 -17.61 23.72
C ASP A 78 6.50 -16.37 23.18
N ALA A 79 6.20 -15.39 24.01
CA ALA A 79 5.62 -14.12 23.59
C ALA A 79 5.73 -13.08 24.70
N ASP A 80 5.87 -11.82 24.32
CA ASP A 80 5.79 -10.67 25.22
C ASP A 80 4.87 -9.60 24.61
N PRO A 81 3.58 -9.61 24.96
CA PRO A 81 2.62 -8.60 24.52
C PRO A 81 2.82 -7.24 25.20
N GLU A 82 3.59 -7.17 26.30
CA GLU A 82 3.85 -5.95 27.05
C GLU A 82 5.15 -5.24 26.64
N ALA A 83 5.97 -5.91 25.82
CA ALA A 83 7.19 -5.28 25.29
C ALA A 83 6.88 -3.95 24.58
N PRO A 84 7.82 -2.98 24.51
CA PRO A 84 7.66 -1.76 23.74
C PRO A 84 7.23 -2.04 22.29
N ARG A 85 7.78 -3.11 21.69
CA ARG A 85 7.27 -3.73 20.46
C ARG A 85 6.76 -5.13 20.81
N PRO A 86 5.44 -5.36 20.88
CA PRO A 86 4.90 -6.67 21.15
C PRO A 86 5.39 -7.71 20.16
N TRP A 87 5.66 -8.90 20.63
CA TRP A 87 6.16 -9.98 19.78
C TRP A 87 5.67 -11.34 20.24
N MET A 88 5.71 -12.28 19.30
CA MET A 88 5.40 -13.68 19.55
C MET A 88 6.37 -14.56 18.78
N ALA A 89 6.88 -15.59 19.43
CA ALA A 89 7.74 -16.61 18.84
C ALA A 89 6.99 -17.92 18.71
N THR A 90 7.00 -18.49 17.51
CA THR A 90 6.51 -19.83 17.20
C THR A 90 7.66 -20.77 16.85
N GLN A 91 7.41 -22.06 16.86
CA GLN A 91 8.37 -23.02 16.34
C GLN A 91 8.71 -22.67 14.87
N TYR A 92 9.98 -22.58 14.55
CA TYR A 92 10.43 -22.46 13.16
C TYR A 92 10.15 -23.75 12.41
N VAL A 93 9.47 -23.64 11.28
CA VAL A 93 9.18 -24.75 10.37
C VAL A 93 10.01 -24.57 9.11
N PRO A 94 10.99 -25.45 8.85
CA PRO A 94 11.70 -25.41 7.57
C PRO A 94 10.77 -25.91 6.46
N GLY A 95 10.68 -25.18 5.38
CA GLY A 95 9.82 -25.50 4.23
C GLY A 95 9.40 -24.26 3.46
N ARG A 96 8.84 -24.48 2.27
CA ARG A 96 8.20 -23.41 1.47
C ARG A 96 6.73 -23.30 1.86
N SER A 97 6.13 -22.14 1.63
CA SER A 97 4.67 -22.04 1.70
C SER A 97 4.04 -22.86 0.57
N LEU A 98 2.81 -23.33 0.78
CA LEU A 98 2.06 -24.06 -0.25
C LEU A 98 1.93 -23.25 -1.54
N SER A 99 1.75 -21.94 -1.45
CA SER A 99 1.71 -21.07 -2.63
C SER A 99 3.05 -21.04 -3.38
N ALA A 100 4.17 -21.03 -2.68
CA ALA A 100 5.50 -21.10 -3.29
C ALA A 100 5.81 -22.48 -3.87
N ASP A 101 5.30 -23.52 -3.23
CA ASP A 101 5.49 -24.92 -3.64
C ASP A 101 4.70 -25.21 -4.94
N ILE A 102 3.42 -24.86 -4.97
CA ILE A 102 2.55 -24.98 -6.17
C ILE A 102 3.12 -24.16 -7.34
N ARG A 103 3.63 -22.96 -7.08
CA ARG A 103 4.22 -22.10 -8.11
C ARG A 103 5.48 -22.71 -8.72
N ALA A 104 6.33 -23.33 -7.90
CA ALA A 104 7.59 -23.90 -8.35
C ALA A 104 7.41 -25.25 -9.04
N ASP A 105 6.53 -26.09 -8.50
CA ASP A 105 6.45 -27.50 -8.86
C ASP A 105 5.08 -27.92 -9.43
N GLY A 106 4.11 -26.98 -9.52
CA GLY A 106 2.75 -27.22 -10.06
C GLY A 106 1.78 -27.85 -9.04
N PRO A 107 0.53 -28.15 -9.43
CA PRO A 107 -0.51 -28.68 -8.56
C PRO A 107 -0.16 -30.05 -7.93
N LEU A 108 -0.62 -30.27 -6.68
CA LEU A 108 -0.44 -31.54 -5.97
C LEU A 108 -1.39 -32.62 -6.48
N ARG A 109 -0.94 -33.88 -6.44
CA ARG A 109 -1.75 -35.05 -6.88
C ARG A 109 -1.56 -36.23 -5.92
N GLY A 110 -2.48 -37.21 -6.04
CA GLY A 110 -2.35 -38.50 -5.36
C GLY A 110 -2.05 -38.39 -3.86
N ALA A 111 -1.02 -39.09 -3.41
CA ALA A 111 -0.64 -39.16 -2.01
C ALA A 111 -0.19 -37.81 -1.41
N GLU A 112 0.37 -36.90 -2.21
CA GLU A 112 0.78 -35.58 -1.74
C GLU A 112 -0.44 -34.71 -1.41
N LEU A 113 -1.43 -34.68 -2.31
CA LEU A 113 -2.70 -33.97 -2.06
C LEU A 113 -3.41 -34.57 -0.85
N ARG A 114 -3.47 -35.90 -0.74
CA ARG A 114 -4.04 -36.60 0.42
C ARG A 114 -3.37 -36.18 1.72
N ARG A 115 -2.04 -36.18 1.78
CA ARG A 115 -1.27 -35.76 2.96
C ARG A 115 -1.58 -34.32 3.37
N LEU A 116 -1.63 -33.42 2.39
CA LEU A 116 -2.01 -32.03 2.62
C LEU A 116 -3.41 -31.93 3.22
N VAL A 117 -4.40 -32.50 2.56
CA VAL A 117 -5.80 -32.36 2.95
C VAL A 117 -6.08 -32.91 4.34
N LEU A 118 -5.61 -34.13 4.61
CA LEU A 118 -5.83 -34.77 5.92
C LEU A 118 -5.08 -34.03 7.03
N GLY A 119 -3.86 -33.56 6.79
CA GLY A 119 -3.10 -32.76 7.75
C GLY A 119 -3.77 -31.41 8.05
N LEU A 120 -4.38 -30.75 7.04
CA LEU A 120 -5.12 -29.51 7.26
C LEU A 120 -6.42 -29.73 8.04
N VAL A 121 -7.16 -30.80 7.79
CA VAL A 121 -8.34 -31.17 8.57
C VAL A 121 -7.96 -31.39 10.02
N GLU A 122 -6.87 -32.11 10.30
CA GLU A 122 -6.39 -32.36 11.66
C GLU A 122 -5.95 -31.06 12.34
N ALA A 123 -5.19 -30.20 11.63
CA ALA A 123 -4.80 -28.90 12.13
C ALA A 123 -6.01 -28.05 12.56
N LEU A 124 -7.02 -27.95 11.71
CA LEU A 124 -8.25 -27.20 12.02
C LEU A 124 -9.02 -27.81 13.20
N ARG A 125 -9.07 -29.13 13.33
CA ARG A 125 -9.69 -29.80 14.49
C ARG A 125 -8.99 -29.41 15.79
N ASP A 126 -7.66 -29.37 15.80
CA ASP A 126 -6.89 -28.99 16.99
C ASP A 126 -7.08 -27.51 17.33
N ILE A 127 -7.10 -26.63 16.31
CA ILE A 127 -7.37 -25.20 16.46
C ILE A 127 -8.78 -24.98 17.03
N HIS A 128 -9.82 -25.61 16.45
CA HIS A 128 -11.21 -25.45 16.90
C HIS A 128 -11.44 -26.06 18.29
N ARG A 129 -10.78 -27.17 18.61
CA ARG A 129 -10.84 -27.80 19.97
C ARG A 129 -10.27 -26.88 21.06
N ALA A 130 -9.29 -26.04 20.70
CA ALA A 130 -8.76 -25.02 21.60
C ALA A 130 -9.66 -23.78 21.74
N GLY A 131 -10.81 -23.74 21.04
CA GLY A 131 -11.73 -22.60 21.01
C GLY A 131 -11.27 -21.46 20.12
N VAL A 132 -10.34 -21.72 19.20
CA VAL A 132 -9.81 -20.76 18.24
C VAL A 132 -10.40 -21.04 16.86
N VAL A 133 -10.63 -20.00 16.06
CA VAL A 133 -10.97 -20.07 14.63
C VAL A 133 -9.81 -19.46 13.86
N HIS A 134 -9.38 -20.08 12.76
CA HIS A 134 -8.19 -19.62 12.02
C HIS A 134 -8.43 -18.28 11.30
N ARG A 135 -9.53 -18.17 10.57
CA ARG A 135 -10.04 -16.98 9.87
C ARG A 135 -9.22 -16.44 8.70
N ASP A 136 -7.98 -16.83 8.56
CA ASP A 136 -7.08 -16.44 7.43
C ASP A 136 -6.35 -17.67 6.87
N LEU A 137 -7.07 -18.77 6.68
CA LEU A 137 -6.50 -19.98 6.09
C LEU A 137 -6.34 -19.78 4.58
N LYS A 138 -5.09 -19.70 4.16
CA LYS A 138 -4.69 -19.48 2.76
C LYS A 138 -3.37 -20.18 2.43
N PRO A 139 -3.02 -20.40 1.16
CA PRO A 139 -1.80 -21.11 0.78
C PRO A 139 -0.49 -20.51 1.33
N ALA A 140 -0.46 -19.19 1.58
CA ALA A 140 0.70 -18.52 2.18
C ALA A 140 0.90 -18.90 3.67
N ASN A 141 -0.18 -19.28 4.38
CA ASN A 141 -0.19 -19.63 5.80
C ASN A 141 -0.09 -21.15 6.04
N VAL A 142 0.26 -21.93 5.00
CA VAL A 142 0.53 -23.37 5.10
C VAL A 142 1.96 -23.62 4.64
N LEU A 143 2.82 -24.10 5.53
CA LEU A 143 4.20 -24.49 5.22
C LEU A 143 4.26 -25.98 4.90
N MET A 144 4.94 -26.32 3.83
CA MET A 144 5.15 -27.71 3.41
C MET A 144 6.47 -28.22 4.01
N ALA A 145 6.38 -28.94 5.14
CA ALA A 145 7.51 -29.60 5.79
C ALA A 145 7.64 -31.05 5.30
N ASP A 146 8.80 -31.66 5.54
CA ASP A 146 9.10 -33.04 5.10
C ASP A 146 8.10 -34.07 5.69
N ASP A 147 7.61 -33.81 6.89
CA ASP A 147 6.67 -34.66 7.64
C ASP A 147 5.19 -34.27 7.47
N GLY A 148 4.86 -33.27 6.67
CA GLY A 148 3.50 -32.83 6.32
C GLY A 148 3.28 -31.33 6.43
N PRO A 149 2.06 -30.86 6.17
CA PRO A 149 1.74 -29.43 6.23
C PRO A 149 1.83 -28.90 7.67
N ARG A 150 2.15 -27.61 7.79
CA ARG A 150 2.13 -26.88 9.05
C ARG A 150 1.33 -25.59 8.88
N VAL A 151 0.23 -25.47 9.59
CA VAL A 151 -0.59 -24.26 9.61
C VAL A 151 0.05 -23.24 10.54
N ILE A 152 0.21 -22.02 10.05
CA ILE A 152 0.81 -20.90 10.78
C ILE A 152 -0.16 -19.70 10.82
N ASP A 153 0.12 -18.75 11.70
CA ASP A 153 -0.57 -17.44 11.80
C ASP A 153 -2.10 -17.53 12.03
N PHE A 154 -2.58 -18.57 12.73
CA PHE A 154 -4.01 -18.73 13.07
C PHE A 154 -4.42 -17.79 14.22
N GLY A 155 -5.57 -17.13 14.07
CA GLY A 155 -6.25 -16.34 15.11
C GLY A 155 -5.67 -14.95 15.38
N ILE A 156 -4.48 -14.59 14.87
CA ILE A 156 -3.76 -13.36 15.22
C ILE A 156 -4.23 -12.14 14.39
N SER A 157 -4.90 -12.39 13.29
CA SER A 157 -5.34 -11.34 12.34
C SER A 157 -6.45 -10.44 12.90
N ARG A 158 -7.18 -10.90 13.91
CA ARG A 158 -8.40 -10.25 14.42
C ARG A 158 -8.16 -8.90 15.09
N ALA A 159 -6.98 -8.69 15.65
CA ALA A 159 -6.67 -7.44 16.35
C ALA A 159 -6.70 -6.22 15.45
N ALA A 160 -6.34 -6.39 14.16
CA ALA A 160 -6.26 -5.30 13.17
C ALA A 160 -7.42 -5.30 12.15
N GLU A 161 -8.07 -6.45 11.89
CA GLU A 161 -9.00 -6.61 10.77
C GLU A 161 -10.45 -6.24 11.08
N ASN A 162 -10.87 -6.18 12.36
CA ASN A 162 -12.27 -5.97 12.75
C ASN A 162 -12.87 -4.59 12.40
N GLN A 163 -12.17 -3.74 11.70
CA GLN A 163 -12.67 -2.41 11.30
C GLN A 163 -12.81 -2.17 9.79
N ALA A 164 -12.39 -3.08 8.93
CA ALA A 164 -12.15 -2.72 7.53
C ALA A 164 -13.13 -3.28 6.49
N LEU A 165 -13.94 -4.28 6.82
CA LEU A 165 -14.70 -5.02 5.80
C LEU A 165 -16.07 -4.44 5.45
N THR A 166 -16.66 -3.61 6.29
CA THR A 166 -18.06 -3.19 6.12
C THR A 166 -18.30 -1.71 5.87
N GLU A 167 -17.34 -0.84 6.16
CA GLU A 167 -17.61 0.60 6.19
C GLU A 167 -17.01 1.41 5.01
N THR A 168 -16.05 0.86 4.28
CA THR A 168 -15.35 1.63 3.21
C THR A 168 -15.58 1.11 1.80
N GLY A 169 -16.31 0.00 1.60
CA GLY A 169 -16.45 -0.62 0.29
C GLY A 169 -15.14 -1.18 -0.27
N HIS A 170 -14.06 -1.19 0.52
CA HIS A 170 -12.77 -1.75 0.14
C HIS A 170 -12.56 -3.10 0.81
N MET A 171 -12.16 -4.08 0.01
CA MET A 171 -11.99 -5.45 0.40
C MET A 171 -10.59 -5.69 0.94
N MET A 172 -10.49 -5.98 2.25
CA MET A 172 -9.25 -6.33 2.89
C MET A 172 -9.08 -7.85 2.95
N GLY A 173 -7.91 -8.36 2.61
CA GLY A 173 -7.57 -9.78 2.70
C GLY A 173 -7.33 -10.44 1.34
N THR A 174 -7.32 -11.77 1.32
CA THR A 174 -7.15 -12.58 0.11
C THR A 174 -8.51 -13.16 -0.28
N PRO A 175 -9.35 -12.44 -1.05
CA PRO A 175 -10.74 -12.80 -1.31
C PRO A 175 -10.97 -14.24 -1.80
N PRO A 176 -10.07 -14.86 -2.60
CA PRO A 176 -10.25 -16.22 -3.10
C PRO A 176 -10.44 -17.30 -2.02
N PHE A 177 -9.98 -17.02 -0.78
CA PHE A 177 -10.02 -17.99 0.32
C PHE A 177 -10.94 -17.56 1.47
N MET A 178 -11.57 -16.38 1.38
CA MET A 178 -12.54 -15.89 2.37
C MET A 178 -13.92 -16.49 2.13
N SER A 179 -14.64 -16.79 3.22
CA SER A 179 -16.01 -17.25 3.15
C SER A 179 -17.00 -16.08 2.91
N PRO A 180 -18.21 -16.33 2.36
CA PRO A 180 -19.23 -15.31 2.14
C PRO A 180 -19.55 -14.48 3.38
N GLU A 181 -19.70 -15.15 4.52
CA GLU A 181 -19.98 -14.50 5.80
C GLU A 181 -18.82 -13.60 6.27
N GLN A 182 -17.56 -13.96 5.99
CA GLN A 182 -16.41 -13.10 6.29
C GLN A 182 -16.38 -11.84 5.42
N LEU A 183 -16.80 -11.96 4.16
CA LEU A 183 -16.91 -10.82 3.26
C LEU A 183 -18.07 -9.88 3.64
N THR A 184 -19.10 -10.39 4.31
CA THR A 184 -20.24 -9.60 4.78
C THR A 184 -19.97 -8.96 6.13
N ASP A 185 -19.48 -9.73 7.11
CA ASP A 185 -19.07 -9.27 8.44
C ASP A 185 -17.97 -10.19 8.99
N ALA A 186 -16.76 -9.69 9.10
CA ALA A 186 -15.63 -10.45 9.65
C ALA A 186 -15.86 -11.01 11.07
N ARG A 187 -16.81 -10.44 11.82
CA ARG A 187 -17.17 -10.90 13.16
C ARG A 187 -17.99 -12.20 13.12
N SER A 188 -18.70 -12.45 12.04
CA SER A 188 -19.51 -13.65 11.84
C SER A 188 -18.69 -14.90 11.52
N ALA A 189 -17.38 -14.73 11.27
CA ALA A 189 -16.47 -15.83 10.98
C ALA A 189 -16.40 -16.84 12.12
N GLY A 190 -16.77 -18.07 11.83
CA GLY A 190 -16.79 -19.21 12.74
C GLY A 190 -16.04 -20.43 12.19
N PRO A 191 -16.12 -21.58 12.86
CA PRO A 191 -15.52 -22.83 12.37
C PRO A 191 -15.95 -23.21 10.95
N ALA A 192 -17.19 -22.91 10.56
CA ALA A 192 -17.68 -23.16 9.22
C ALA A 192 -16.98 -22.28 8.14
N SER A 193 -16.47 -21.10 8.52
CA SER A 193 -15.70 -20.25 7.63
C SER A 193 -14.34 -20.90 7.29
N ASP A 194 -13.69 -21.53 8.26
CA ASP A 194 -12.45 -22.26 8.04
C ASP A 194 -12.66 -23.49 7.13
N VAL A 195 -13.85 -24.12 7.18
CA VAL A 195 -14.21 -25.22 6.27
C VAL A 195 -14.30 -24.72 4.81
N PHE A 196 -14.86 -23.53 4.60
CA PHE A 196 -14.90 -22.91 3.28
C PHE A 196 -13.48 -22.62 2.77
N SER A 197 -12.66 -21.98 3.62
CA SER A 197 -11.27 -21.64 3.29
C SER A 197 -10.44 -22.90 3.02
N LEU A 198 -10.63 -23.98 3.79
CA LEU A 198 -10.01 -25.28 3.55
C LEU A 198 -10.35 -25.79 2.14
N ALA A 199 -11.62 -25.78 1.77
CA ALA A 199 -12.04 -26.28 0.47
C ALA A 199 -11.47 -25.44 -0.67
N ALA A 200 -11.50 -24.12 -0.57
CA ALA A 200 -10.87 -23.23 -1.56
C ALA A 200 -9.37 -23.49 -1.69
N LEU A 201 -8.68 -23.72 -0.57
CA LEU A 201 -7.26 -24.07 -0.56
C LEU A 201 -6.99 -25.44 -1.20
N VAL A 202 -7.86 -26.43 -0.98
CA VAL A 202 -7.73 -27.77 -1.60
C VAL A 202 -7.93 -27.67 -3.11
N VAL A 203 -8.89 -26.87 -3.59
CA VAL A 203 -9.05 -26.60 -5.03
C VAL A 203 -7.76 -25.99 -5.58
N PHE A 204 -7.24 -24.95 -4.95
CA PHE A 204 -5.98 -24.33 -5.36
C PHE A 204 -4.81 -25.32 -5.38
N ALA A 205 -4.69 -26.16 -4.35
CA ALA A 205 -3.63 -27.16 -4.30
C ALA A 205 -3.74 -28.21 -5.42
N ALA A 206 -4.94 -28.59 -5.80
CA ALA A 206 -5.21 -29.59 -6.83
C ALA A 206 -5.14 -29.04 -8.27
N THR A 207 -5.36 -27.74 -8.46
CA THR A 207 -5.53 -27.15 -9.80
C THR A 207 -4.52 -26.05 -10.12
N GLY A 208 -3.94 -25.39 -9.12
CA GLY A 208 -3.12 -24.18 -9.24
C GLY A 208 -3.93 -22.89 -9.28
N SER A 209 -5.27 -22.95 -9.23
CA SER A 209 -6.19 -21.80 -9.26
C SER A 209 -7.25 -21.93 -8.17
N GLY A 210 -7.72 -20.82 -7.62
CA GLY A 210 -8.82 -20.82 -6.67
C GLY A 210 -10.19 -21.04 -7.34
N PRO A 211 -11.21 -21.52 -6.59
CA PRO A 211 -12.53 -21.83 -7.16
C PRO A 211 -13.34 -20.59 -7.57
N PHE A 212 -12.91 -19.41 -7.19
CA PHE A 212 -13.59 -18.13 -7.45
C PHE A 212 -12.63 -17.09 -8.06
N ASP A 213 -11.46 -17.50 -8.51
CA ASP A 213 -10.46 -16.59 -9.05
C ASP A 213 -11.00 -15.70 -10.17
N ALA A 214 -10.69 -14.43 -10.10
CA ALA A 214 -11.00 -13.43 -11.10
C ALA A 214 -9.85 -12.40 -11.18
N ASP A 215 -9.80 -11.65 -12.29
CA ASP A 215 -8.74 -10.68 -12.55
C ASP A 215 -8.73 -9.48 -11.59
N ASN A 216 -9.74 -9.41 -10.72
CA ASN A 216 -9.95 -8.27 -9.82
C ASN A 216 -10.50 -8.78 -8.47
N PRO A 217 -9.97 -8.33 -7.32
CA PRO A 217 -10.42 -8.75 -6.00
C PRO A 217 -11.90 -8.53 -5.73
N TYR A 218 -12.49 -7.47 -6.28
CA TYR A 218 -13.94 -7.20 -6.14
C TYR A 218 -14.78 -8.23 -6.87
N LEU A 219 -14.36 -8.61 -8.09
CA LEU A 219 -15.04 -9.64 -8.84
C LEU A 219 -14.86 -11.02 -8.19
N THR A 220 -13.67 -11.29 -7.65
CA THR A 220 -13.45 -12.51 -6.86
C THR A 220 -14.40 -12.58 -5.68
N ALA A 221 -14.55 -11.51 -4.91
CA ALA A 221 -15.50 -11.49 -3.80
C ALA A 221 -16.96 -11.56 -4.27
N TYR A 222 -17.30 -10.88 -5.35
CA TYR A 222 -18.63 -11.03 -5.95
C TYR A 222 -18.92 -12.48 -6.30
N ARG A 223 -17.96 -13.21 -6.89
CA ARG A 223 -18.07 -14.63 -7.19
C ARG A 223 -18.19 -15.47 -5.92
N VAL A 224 -17.38 -15.20 -4.92
CA VAL A 224 -17.48 -15.86 -3.59
C VAL A 224 -18.88 -15.68 -3.02
N MET A 225 -19.47 -14.51 -3.13
CA MET A 225 -20.80 -14.21 -2.60
C MET A 225 -21.95 -14.80 -3.41
N ASN A 226 -21.85 -14.80 -4.75
CA ASN A 226 -23.01 -14.94 -5.62
C ASN A 226 -22.92 -16.07 -6.68
N GLU A 227 -21.71 -16.55 -7.01
CA GLU A 227 -21.52 -17.54 -8.07
C GLU A 227 -21.17 -18.93 -7.51
N GLU A 228 -21.43 -19.97 -8.27
CA GLU A 228 -21.01 -21.33 -7.96
C GLU A 228 -19.48 -21.46 -8.13
N PRO A 229 -18.81 -22.32 -7.32
CA PRO A 229 -17.38 -22.54 -7.44
C PRO A 229 -17.02 -23.24 -8.76
N ASP A 230 -15.94 -22.80 -9.40
CA ASP A 230 -15.38 -23.52 -10.55
C ASP A 230 -14.64 -24.78 -10.08
N LEU A 231 -15.27 -25.93 -10.25
CA LEU A 231 -14.75 -27.24 -9.91
C LEU A 231 -14.63 -28.15 -11.15
N ALA A 232 -14.68 -27.59 -12.37
CA ALA A 232 -14.72 -28.36 -13.62
C ALA A 232 -13.54 -29.32 -13.78
N VAL A 233 -12.36 -28.93 -13.31
CA VAL A 233 -11.12 -29.73 -13.40
C VAL A 233 -10.89 -30.65 -12.19
N VAL A 234 -11.76 -30.62 -11.19
CA VAL A 234 -11.67 -31.51 -10.02
C VAL A 234 -12.47 -32.79 -10.29
N ASN A 235 -11.85 -33.94 -10.10
CA ASN A 235 -12.49 -35.24 -10.33
C ASN A 235 -13.39 -35.66 -9.15
N GLU A 236 -14.39 -36.49 -9.46
CA GLU A 236 -15.17 -37.19 -8.43
C GLU A 236 -14.31 -38.26 -7.73
N PRO A 237 -14.57 -38.55 -6.45
CA PRO A 237 -15.62 -37.99 -5.58
C PRO A 237 -15.22 -36.68 -4.87
N LEU A 238 -14.00 -36.17 -5.08
CA LEU A 238 -13.49 -34.98 -4.41
C LEU A 238 -14.32 -33.72 -4.75
N ARG A 239 -14.78 -33.59 -6.00
CA ARG A 239 -15.65 -32.49 -6.47
C ARG A 239 -16.91 -32.35 -5.62
N THR A 240 -17.62 -33.45 -5.38
CA THR A 240 -18.84 -33.45 -4.57
C THR A 240 -18.57 -33.00 -3.13
N ILE A 241 -17.47 -33.43 -2.50
CA ILE A 241 -17.10 -33.04 -1.15
C ILE A 241 -16.82 -31.53 -1.10
N LEU A 242 -15.98 -31.02 -2.04
CA LEU A 242 -15.59 -29.62 -2.09
C LEU A 242 -16.76 -28.69 -2.38
N SER A 243 -17.70 -29.09 -3.26
CA SER A 243 -18.92 -28.34 -3.53
C SER A 243 -19.76 -28.10 -2.25
N ARG A 244 -19.90 -29.12 -1.39
CA ARG A 244 -20.61 -28.98 -0.11
C ARG A 244 -19.88 -28.07 0.86
N CYS A 245 -18.54 -28.14 0.92
CA CYS A 245 -17.74 -27.26 1.77
C CYS A 245 -17.79 -25.80 1.30
N LEU A 246 -17.95 -25.55 0.00
CA LEU A 246 -18.03 -24.21 -0.62
C LEU A 246 -19.47 -23.66 -0.67
N SER A 247 -20.43 -24.31 0.04
CA SER A 247 -21.80 -23.79 0.19
C SER A 247 -21.79 -22.35 0.71
N LYS A 248 -22.66 -21.50 0.17
CA LYS A 248 -22.81 -20.11 0.64
C LYS A 248 -23.40 -20.05 2.05
N ASP A 249 -24.29 -20.99 2.37
CA ASP A 249 -24.85 -21.16 3.72
C ASP A 249 -23.84 -21.88 4.64
N PRO A 250 -23.30 -21.21 5.69
CA PRO A 250 -22.37 -21.83 6.63
C PRO A 250 -22.94 -23.08 7.33
N THR A 251 -24.26 -23.15 7.52
CA THR A 251 -24.92 -24.27 8.23
C THR A 251 -25.02 -25.52 7.37
N ALA A 252 -24.93 -25.39 6.05
CA ALA A 252 -24.94 -26.51 5.11
C ALA A 252 -23.57 -27.17 4.94
N ARG A 253 -22.49 -26.57 5.46
CA ARG A 253 -21.13 -27.10 5.34
C ARG A 253 -20.91 -28.28 6.29
N PRO A 254 -20.21 -29.34 5.84
CA PRO A 254 -19.94 -30.52 6.67
C PRO A 254 -19.02 -30.20 7.87
N ALA A 255 -19.19 -30.95 8.96
CA ALA A 255 -18.26 -30.89 10.08
C ALA A 255 -16.89 -31.53 9.72
N LEU A 256 -15.80 -31.06 10.36
CA LEU A 256 -14.45 -31.55 10.13
C LEU A 256 -14.29 -33.07 10.39
N ASP A 257 -15.04 -33.63 11.34
CA ASP A 257 -14.99 -35.06 11.64
C ASP A 257 -15.51 -35.88 10.46
N THR A 258 -16.60 -35.45 9.82
CA THR A 258 -17.16 -36.07 8.63
C THR A 258 -16.18 -35.93 7.45
N LEU A 259 -15.62 -34.72 7.27
CA LEU A 259 -14.66 -34.45 6.19
C LEU A 259 -13.40 -35.28 6.26
N SER A 260 -12.89 -35.59 7.46
CA SER A 260 -11.72 -36.46 7.64
C SER A 260 -11.92 -37.82 6.99
N ALA A 261 -13.07 -38.47 7.23
CA ALA A 261 -13.38 -39.77 6.66
C ALA A 261 -13.66 -39.70 5.14
N GLU A 262 -14.40 -38.68 4.70
CA GLU A 262 -14.76 -38.48 3.28
C GLU A 262 -13.52 -38.21 2.43
N PHE A 263 -12.62 -37.33 2.85
CA PHE A 263 -11.37 -37.07 2.13
C PHE A 263 -10.43 -38.27 2.15
N ALA A 264 -10.36 -39.01 3.25
CA ALA A 264 -9.57 -40.24 3.31
C ALA A 264 -10.06 -41.28 2.31
N ALA A 265 -11.39 -41.39 2.09
CA ALA A 265 -11.96 -42.28 1.12
C ALA A 265 -11.83 -41.78 -0.35
N ALA A 266 -11.86 -40.46 -0.55
CA ALA A 266 -11.82 -39.85 -1.88
C ALA A 266 -10.43 -39.75 -2.50
N LEU A 267 -9.37 -39.72 -1.68
CA LEU A 267 -8.00 -39.51 -2.12
C LEU A 267 -7.18 -40.80 -2.00
N PRO A 268 -6.41 -41.20 -3.02
CA PRO A 268 -5.64 -42.47 -3.00
C PRO A 268 -4.51 -42.46 -1.95
N GLU A 269 -4.20 -43.63 -1.41
CA GLU A 269 -3.09 -43.80 -0.46
C GLU A 269 -1.75 -44.01 -1.17
N GLN A 270 -1.79 -44.60 -2.36
CA GLN A 270 -0.58 -44.87 -3.15
C GLN A 270 -0.29 -43.71 -4.11
N PRO A 271 0.99 -43.41 -4.37
CA PRO A 271 1.35 -42.43 -5.38
C PRO A 271 0.85 -42.92 -6.75
N ASP A 272 0.15 -42.09 -7.50
CA ASP A 272 -0.12 -42.32 -8.89
C ASP A 272 1.20 -42.51 -9.64
N GLY A 273 1.24 -43.39 -10.66
CA GLY A 273 2.48 -43.74 -11.39
C GLY A 273 3.21 -42.57 -12.06
N GLU A 274 2.71 -41.37 -11.96
CA GLU A 274 3.32 -40.08 -12.33
C GLU A 274 3.70 -39.25 -11.08
N SER A 275 4.43 -39.83 -10.14
CA SER A 275 5.02 -39.07 -9.04
C SER A 275 5.97 -38.03 -9.59
N ARG A 276 5.80 -36.76 -9.17
CA ARG A 276 6.82 -35.71 -9.34
C ARG A 276 8.17 -36.29 -8.97
N THR A 277 9.09 -36.28 -9.91
CA THR A 277 10.50 -36.57 -9.63
C THR A 277 10.98 -35.41 -8.77
N VAL A 278 10.90 -35.55 -7.47
CA VAL A 278 11.53 -34.60 -6.53
C VAL A 278 13.03 -34.70 -6.81
N PRO A 279 13.69 -33.62 -7.26
CA PRO A 279 15.15 -33.62 -7.30
C PRO A 279 15.61 -33.81 -5.86
N GLN A 280 16.23 -34.98 -5.58
CA GLN A 280 16.91 -35.16 -4.29
C GLN A 280 17.83 -33.97 -4.11
N ARG A 281 17.55 -33.14 -3.11
CA ARG A 281 18.45 -32.08 -2.67
C ARG A 281 19.83 -32.72 -2.48
N PRO A 282 20.90 -32.16 -3.08
CA PRO A 282 22.24 -32.58 -2.69
C PRO A 282 22.32 -32.34 -1.20
N ARG A 283 22.46 -33.40 -0.44
CA ARG A 283 22.91 -33.29 0.95
C ARG A 283 24.22 -32.52 0.90
N ASN A 284 24.22 -31.33 1.47
CA ASN A 284 25.44 -30.62 1.76
C ASN A 284 26.31 -31.61 2.53
N PRO A 285 27.53 -31.96 2.06
CA PRO A 285 28.39 -32.82 2.80
C PRO A 285 28.67 -32.14 4.15
N GLU A 286 28.30 -32.82 5.21
CA GLU A 286 28.70 -32.51 6.56
C GLU A 286 30.23 -32.29 6.53
N PRO A 287 30.78 -31.18 7.08
CA PRO A 287 32.19 -30.96 7.08
C PRO A 287 32.82 -32.09 7.85
N THR A 288 33.48 -33.00 7.14
CA THR A 288 34.27 -34.08 7.67
C THR A 288 35.38 -33.48 8.53
N ARG A 289 35.26 -33.70 9.83
CA ARG A 289 36.26 -33.40 10.84
C ARG A 289 37.53 -34.22 10.47
N PRO A 290 38.70 -33.59 10.28
CA PRO A 290 39.92 -34.35 10.05
C PRO A 290 40.24 -35.16 11.28
N PRO A 291 40.81 -36.38 11.12
CA PRO A 291 41.18 -37.26 12.23
C PRO A 291 42.28 -36.61 13.06
N SER A 292 42.11 -36.65 14.38
CA SER A 292 43.10 -36.28 15.39
C SER A 292 44.32 -37.20 15.26
N ALA A 293 45.45 -36.66 14.82
CA ALA A 293 46.75 -37.28 15.00
C ALA A 293 47.39 -36.69 16.26
N ALA A 294 47.48 -37.54 17.27
CA ALA A 294 48.28 -37.29 18.44
C ALA A 294 49.80 -37.50 18.13
N GLY A 295 50.61 -36.61 18.65
CA GLY A 295 51.99 -36.86 18.97
C GLY A 295 53.05 -36.17 18.12
N LEU A 296 53.67 -35.20 18.69
CA LEU A 296 55.14 -35.09 19.01
C LEU A 296 55.55 -33.60 19.09
N VAL A 297 55.78 -33.21 20.34
CA VAL A 297 56.93 -32.59 20.97
C VAL A 297 57.71 -31.45 20.26
N ALA A 298 57.69 -30.30 20.95
CA ALA A 298 58.75 -29.32 21.25
C ALA A 298 59.69 -28.79 20.15
N ALA A 299 59.71 -27.49 20.03
CA ALA A 299 60.88 -26.60 20.22
C ALA A 299 60.47 -25.12 20.05
N GLU A 300 60.61 -24.38 21.07
CA GLU A 300 61.20 -23.13 21.42
C GLU A 300 61.83 -22.28 20.29
N ALA A 301 61.46 -21.01 20.24
CA ALA A 301 62.24 -19.76 20.39
C ALA A 301 61.51 -18.62 19.72
N ALA A 302 60.96 -17.69 20.48
CA ALA A 302 61.47 -16.36 20.83
C ALA A 302 61.97 -15.53 19.64
N PHE A 303 61.25 -14.42 19.41
CA PHE A 303 61.77 -13.04 19.41
C PHE A 303 60.70 -12.05 18.87
N ALA A 304 60.26 -11.18 19.73
CA ALA A 304 59.84 -9.82 19.41
C ALA A 304 61.05 -8.90 19.76
N PRO A 305 61.09 -7.63 19.57
CA PRO A 305 60.22 -6.64 18.94
C PRO A 305 60.97 -5.70 17.96
N ASP A 306 60.33 -4.73 17.34
CA ASP A 306 60.71 -3.31 17.34
C ASP A 306 59.86 -2.47 16.38
N THR A 307 59.19 -1.52 16.95
CA THR A 307 58.83 -0.22 16.33
C THR A 307 60.10 0.65 16.23
N PRO A 308 60.18 1.63 15.30
CA PRO A 308 59.76 3.00 15.66
C PRO A 308 59.25 3.84 14.49
N THR A 309 58.34 4.75 14.83
CA THR A 309 58.17 6.06 14.20
C THR A 309 59.42 6.93 14.34
N PRO A 310 59.70 7.89 13.43
CA PRO A 310 59.44 9.26 13.81
C PRO A 310 59.10 10.32 12.70
N ARG A 311 58.24 11.25 13.10
CA ARG A 311 58.31 12.73 12.99
C ARG A 311 58.95 13.40 11.76
N ALA A 312 58.06 14.16 11.06
CA ALA A 312 57.95 15.65 11.07
C ALA A 312 59.07 16.50 10.44
N ARG A 313 58.61 17.40 9.58
CA ARG A 313 58.89 18.85 9.49
C ARG A 313 58.63 19.39 8.09
N SER A 314 57.57 20.17 7.96
CA SER A 314 57.54 21.65 7.86
C SER A 314 58.34 22.26 6.70
N ARG A 315 57.67 22.98 5.81
CA ARG A 315 57.86 24.42 5.60
C ARG A 315 57.27 24.96 4.30
N ARG A 316 56.34 25.90 4.46
CA ARG A 316 56.29 27.26 3.87
C ARG A 316 55.60 27.44 2.51
N LEU A 317 54.47 28.18 2.62
CA LEU A 317 53.88 29.07 1.62
C LEU A 317 54.94 29.99 0.95
N PRO A 318 54.59 30.59 -0.21
CA PRO A 318 53.92 31.88 -0.08
C PRO A 318 52.82 32.20 -1.14
N TYR A 319 51.85 32.96 -0.65
CA TYR A 319 51.09 34.03 -1.29
C TYR A 319 51.39 34.38 -2.76
N ALA A 320 50.33 34.36 -3.57
CA ALA A 320 50.03 35.35 -4.62
C ALA A 320 48.77 34.95 -5.41
N ALA A 321 47.61 35.47 -5.10
CA ALA A 321 46.48 35.66 -6.03
C ALA A 321 45.28 36.25 -5.26
N GLY A 322 45.38 37.47 -4.90
CA GLY A 322 44.33 38.19 -4.15
C GLY A 322 44.12 39.62 -4.63
N VAL A 323 44.17 39.92 -5.94
CA VAL A 323 43.94 41.29 -6.43
C VAL A 323 43.01 41.35 -7.66
N VAL A 324 42.62 40.25 -8.29
CA VAL A 324 41.75 40.27 -9.49
C VAL A 324 40.24 40.16 -9.16
N GLY A 325 39.87 39.74 -7.96
CA GLY A 325 38.45 39.55 -7.58
C GLY A 325 37.67 40.80 -7.20
N VAL A 326 38.36 41.91 -6.87
CA VAL A 326 37.68 43.14 -6.39
C VAL A 326 37.35 44.13 -7.50
N LEU A 327 38.00 44.06 -8.63
CA LEU A 327 37.75 44.98 -9.76
C LEU A 327 36.55 44.57 -10.66
N VAL A 328 36.12 43.32 -10.63
CA VAL A 328 34.93 42.86 -11.41
C VAL A 328 33.61 43.15 -10.68
N ALA A 329 33.62 43.21 -9.34
CA ALA A 329 32.43 43.55 -8.58
C ALA A 329 32.06 45.03 -8.58
N ALA A 330 33.03 45.92 -8.83
CA ALA A 330 32.81 47.38 -8.86
C ALA A 330 32.29 47.87 -10.22
N VAL A 331 32.51 47.15 -11.32
CA VAL A 331 32.05 47.55 -12.65
C VAL A 331 30.60 47.12 -12.92
N MET A 332 30.11 46.07 -12.24
CA MET A 332 28.69 45.63 -12.34
C MET A 332 27.72 46.48 -11.53
N ALA A 333 28.20 47.20 -10.52
CA ALA A 333 27.35 48.08 -9.68
C ALA A 333 27.09 49.46 -10.29
N VAL A 334 27.80 49.84 -11.35
CA VAL A 334 27.66 51.18 -12.01
C VAL A 334 26.74 51.12 -13.25
N LEU A 335 26.44 49.92 -13.76
CA LEU A 335 25.61 49.75 -14.96
C LEU A 335 24.13 49.44 -14.73
N LEU A 336 23.69 49.33 -13.48
CA LEU A 336 22.29 49.08 -13.11
C LEU A 336 21.80 50.09 -12.07
N GLY A 337 21.90 51.38 -12.36
CA GLY A 337 21.26 52.43 -11.61
C GLY A 337 19.80 52.64 -12.06
N PRO A 338 18.90 53.08 -11.14
CA PRO A 338 17.46 53.09 -11.39
C PRO A 338 17.03 54.29 -12.26
N LEU A 339 16.10 54.04 -13.17
CA LEU A 339 15.33 55.10 -13.83
C LEU A 339 13.99 55.25 -13.07
N GLU A 340 13.89 56.36 -12.37
CA GLU A 340 12.63 56.89 -11.84
C GLU A 340 11.77 57.49 -12.98
N GLY A 341 10.47 57.35 -12.86
CA GLY A 341 9.55 58.13 -13.72
C GLY A 341 8.07 57.77 -13.57
N GLY A 342 7.38 58.40 -12.65
CA GLY A 342 6.10 59.08 -12.87
C GLY A 342 4.80 58.30 -12.90
N GLU A 343 4.13 58.34 -11.77
CA GLU A 343 2.65 58.47 -11.48
C GLU A 343 1.64 58.27 -12.61
N ARG A 344 0.64 57.38 -12.36
CA ARG A 344 -0.77 57.85 -12.20
C ARG A 344 -1.63 56.76 -11.54
N THR A 345 -2.31 57.19 -10.51
CA THR A 345 -3.25 56.53 -9.62
C THR A 345 -4.54 56.15 -10.34
N GLU A 346 -4.97 54.89 -10.26
CA GLU A 346 -6.40 54.53 -10.24
C GLU A 346 -6.59 53.44 -9.17
N ALA A 347 -7.50 53.75 -8.26
CA ALA A 347 -7.88 52.94 -7.12
C ALA A 347 -8.66 51.69 -7.59
N SER A 348 -8.03 50.55 -7.55
CA SER A 348 -8.70 49.25 -7.60
C SER A 348 -8.67 48.64 -6.21
N THR A 349 -9.83 48.30 -5.68
CA THR A 349 -10.03 47.55 -4.44
C THR A 349 -9.10 46.36 -4.34
N PRO A 350 -8.42 46.14 -3.24
CA PRO A 350 -7.49 45.04 -3.10
C PRO A 350 -8.27 43.72 -3.00
N HIS A 351 -8.18 42.92 -4.02
CA HIS A 351 -8.40 41.48 -3.88
C HIS A 351 -7.34 40.98 -2.90
N PRO A 352 -7.68 40.14 -1.90
CA PRO A 352 -6.67 39.57 -1.03
C PRO A 352 -5.72 38.74 -1.90
N ALA A 353 -4.49 39.23 -2.00
CA ALA A 353 -3.42 38.55 -2.68
C ALA A 353 -3.30 37.13 -2.12
N THR A 354 -3.49 36.13 -2.97
CA THR A 354 -3.16 34.74 -2.68
C THR A 354 -1.68 34.71 -2.34
N THR A 355 -1.39 34.58 -1.07
CA THR A 355 -0.01 34.54 -0.55
C THR A 355 0.63 33.25 -1.06
N ARG A 356 1.38 33.34 -2.13
CA ARG A 356 2.27 32.24 -2.54
C ARG A 356 3.35 32.13 -1.48
N TRP A 357 3.38 31.00 -0.77
CA TRP A 357 4.41 30.70 0.20
C TRP A 357 5.78 30.64 -0.47
N GLY A 358 6.54 31.73 -0.43
CA GLY A 358 7.95 31.75 -0.84
C GLY A 358 8.90 31.26 0.26
N ALA A 359 8.56 31.50 1.53
CA ALA A 359 9.26 31.04 2.72
C ALA A 359 8.27 30.95 3.89
N LEU A 360 8.54 30.08 4.86
CA LEU A 360 7.77 30.01 6.10
C LEU A 360 7.81 31.35 6.82
N PRO A 361 6.66 31.85 7.36
CA PRO A 361 6.66 33.09 8.13
C PRO A 361 7.63 33.05 9.30
N ALA A 362 8.27 34.15 9.63
CA ALA A 362 9.09 34.25 10.82
C ALA A 362 8.29 33.80 12.04
N HIS A 363 8.85 32.91 12.85
CA HIS A 363 8.20 32.27 14.01
C HIS A 363 7.04 31.31 13.70
N TRP A 364 6.83 30.88 12.47
CA TRP A 364 5.89 29.84 12.16
C TRP A 364 6.19 28.56 12.97
N ARG A 365 5.13 27.91 13.45
CA ARG A 365 5.22 26.62 14.15
C ARG A 365 4.31 25.62 13.47
N PRO A 366 4.73 24.35 13.40
CA PRO A 366 3.84 23.28 12.97
C PRO A 366 2.57 23.25 13.80
N TRP A 367 1.46 22.91 13.17
CA TRP A 367 0.15 22.78 13.77
C TRP A 367 -0.46 21.41 13.44
N GLN A 368 -1.43 21.00 14.26
CA GLN A 368 -2.20 19.77 14.06
C GLN A 368 -3.68 20.03 14.35
N THR A 369 -4.54 19.53 13.48
CA THR A 369 -6.00 19.60 13.61
C THR A 369 -6.61 18.30 13.11
N THR A 370 -7.93 18.18 13.15
CA THR A 370 -8.65 17.06 12.51
C THR A 370 -9.69 17.60 11.56
N LEU A 371 -10.03 16.84 10.52
CA LEU A 371 -11.11 17.20 9.59
C LEU A 371 -12.48 17.30 10.29
N HIS A 372 -12.59 16.76 11.51
CA HIS A 372 -13.76 16.84 12.36
C HIS A 372 -13.77 18.07 13.30
N ALA A 373 -12.66 18.79 13.40
CA ALA A 373 -12.56 19.96 14.27
C ALA A 373 -13.38 21.13 13.73
N VAL A 374 -13.95 21.89 14.64
CA VAL A 374 -14.62 23.17 14.33
C VAL A 374 -13.72 24.30 14.79
N ALA A 375 -13.22 25.08 13.85
CA ALA A 375 -12.31 26.16 14.16
C ALA A 375 -12.91 27.56 14.00
N ALA A 376 -14.02 27.73 13.31
CA ALA A 376 -14.61 29.04 13.03
C ALA A 376 -16.01 29.18 13.63
N ARG A 377 -16.34 30.43 14.06
CA ARG A 377 -17.67 30.79 14.57
C ARG A 377 -18.69 30.64 13.45
N GLY A 378 -19.69 29.78 13.63
CA GLY A 378 -20.75 29.52 12.62
C GLY A 378 -20.54 28.28 11.76
N VAL A 379 -19.40 27.62 11.84
CA VAL A 379 -19.18 26.35 11.15
C VAL A 379 -19.82 25.21 11.96
N LYS A 380 -20.71 24.44 11.33
CA LYS A 380 -21.36 23.29 12.00
C LYS A 380 -20.33 22.21 12.34
N ARG A 381 -20.45 21.65 13.54
CA ARG A 381 -19.68 20.47 13.93
C ARG A 381 -20.12 19.28 13.09
N PRO A 382 -19.20 18.51 12.49
CA PRO A 382 -19.55 17.17 12.09
C PRO A 382 -19.97 16.42 13.36
N SER A 383 -21.06 15.66 13.34
CA SER A 383 -21.33 14.74 14.45
C SER A 383 -20.28 13.64 14.42
N ALA A 384 -19.72 13.33 15.58
CA ALA A 384 -18.93 12.11 15.73
C ALA A 384 -19.79 10.90 15.34
N PRO A 385 -19.23 9.88 14.69
CA PRO A 385 -19.93 8.62 14.45
C PRO A 385 -20.48 8.08 15.78
N THR A 386 -21.77 7.77 15.81
CA THR A 386 -22.48 7.42 17.07
C THR A 386 -22.29 5.96 17.51
N ASN A 387 -21.70 5.14 16.68
CA ASN A 387 -21.59 3.70 16.92
C ASN A 387 -20.12 3.27 16.91
N GLY A 388 -19.39 3.39 17.98
CA GLY A 388 -18.13 2.72 18.35
C GLY A 388 -17.12 2.21 17.30
N SER A 389 -17.47 2.24 16.04
CA SER A 389 -16.69 1.99 14.84
C SER A 389 -16.52 3.32 14.13
N ASP A 390 -15.41 4.02 14.36
CA ASP A 390 -15.04 5.20 13.59
C ASP A 390 -14.68 4.76 12.17
N PRO A 391 -15.44 5.12 11.13
CA PRO A 391 -15.02 4.88 9.77
C PRO A 391 -13.71 5.67 9.51
N ALA A 392 -12.78 5.06 8.78
CA ALA A 392 -11.65 5.78 8.25
C ALA A 392 -12.18 6.94 7.39
N VAL A 393 -11.76 8.18 7.68
CA VAL A 393 -12.15 9.35 6.88
C VAL A 393 -11.64 9.19 5.46
N GLN A 394 -10.49 8.54 5.29
CA GLN A 394 -9.78 8.43 4.01
C GLN A 394 -9.78 9.76 3.28
N PRO A 395 -9.09 10.76 3.83
CA PRO A 395 -9.14 12.09 3.28
C PRO A 395 -8.69 12.08 1.82
N SER A 396 -9.41 12.83 1.00
CA SER A 396 -9.00 13.19 -0.34
C SER A 396 -8.75 14.67 -0.34
N CYS A 397 -7.51 15.08 -0.44
CA CYS A 397 -7.11 16.46 -0.28
C CYS A 397 -6.41 16.99 -1.55
N VAL A 398 -6.47 18.30 -1.73
CA VAL A 398 -5.72 19.03 -2.75
C VAL A 398 -5.18 20.31 -2.12
N LEU A 399 -3.90 20.57 -2.38
CA LEU A 399 -3.26 21.79 -1.97
C LEU A 399 -3.30 22.81 -3.12
N ASP A 400 -3.90 23.97 -2.87
CA ASP A 400 -3.87 25.09 -3.79
C ASP A 400 -3.58 26.41 -3.05
N GLY A 401 -2.59 27.14 -3.51
CA GLY A 401 -2.13 28.37 -2.88
C GLY A 401 -1.76 28.18 -1.41
N GLY A 402 -2.40 28.94 -0.53
CA GLY A 402 -2.21 28.90 0.94
C GLY A 402 -3.25 28.04 1.66
N SER A 403 -4.00 27.19 0.96
CA SER A 403 -5.08 26.37 1.54
C SER A 403 -4.99 24.94 1.12
N VAL A 404 -5.37 24.03 2.01
CA VAL A 404 -5.66 22.65 1.70
C VAL A 404 -7.16 22.42 1.74
N TYR A 405 -7.68 21.79 0.68
CA TYR A 405 -9.08 21.44 0.51
C TYR A 405 -9.20 19.94 0.69
N CYS A 406 -10.02 19.51 1.64
CA CYS A 406 -10.16 18.08 1.96
C CYS A 406 -11.62 17.68 1.97
N GLY A 407 -11.87 16.45 1.58
CA GLY A 407 -13.09 15.68 1.75
C GLY A 407 -12.74 14.28 2.28
N GLY A 408 -13.69 13.37 2.23
CA GLY A 408 -13.52 11.97 2.63
C GLY A 408 -14.84 11.34 3.05
N ASN A 409 -14.76 10.09 3.47
CA ASN A 409 -15.94 9.35 3.95
C ASN A 409 -16.61 10.07 5.12
N GLY A 410 -17.92 10.27 5.03
CA GLY A 410 -18.70 10.96 6.05
C GLY A 410 -18.33 12.43 6.27
N THR A 411 -17.44 13.00 5.46
CA THR A 411 -16.89 14.34 5.64
C THR A 411 -17.32 15.27 4.52
N LEU A 412 -17.94 16.39 4.88
CA LEU A 412 -18.23 17.46 3.93
C LEU A 412 -16.94 18.17 3.49
N PRO A 413 -16.85 18.65 2.25
CA PRO A 413 -15.72 19.43 1.78
C PRO A 413 -15.35 20.57 2.73
N VAL A 414 -14.05 20.71 3.00
CA VAL A 414 -13.52 21.69 3.95
C VAL A 414 -12.30 22.39 3.37
N ARG A 415 -12.14 23.67 3.65
CA ARG A 415 -10.93 24.46 3.39
C ARG A 415 -10.21 24.76 4.69
N VAL A 416 -8.93 24.43 4.75
CA VAL A 416 -8.07 24.69 5.89
C VAL A 416 -6.91 25.59 5.47
N ASP A 417 -6.63 26.61 6.22
CA ASP A 417 -5.49 27.50 6.02
C ASP A 417 -4.18 26.80 6.41
N VAL A 418 -3.24 26.72 5.49
CA VAL A 418 -1.99 25.97 5.67
C VAL A 418 -1.05 26.63 6.68
N VAL A 419 -1.15 27.95 6.88
CA VAL A 419 -0.31 28.69 7.84
C VAL A 419 -0.72 28.41 9.26
N THR A 420 -2.05 28.45 9.51
CA THR A 420 -2.61 28.48 10.87
C THR A 420 -3.31 27.17 11.27
N GLY A 421 -3.61 26.28 10.34
CA GLY A 421 -4.41 25.06 10.59
C GLY A 421 -5.90 25.33 10.84
N ARG A 422 -6.37 26.58 10.67
CA ARG A 422 -7.76 26.95 10.93
C ARG A 422 -8.64 26.56 9.76
N THR A 423 -9.80 25.97 10.05
CA THR A 423 -10.85 25.77 9.06
C THR A 423 -11.43 27.12 8.65
N LEU A 424 -11.30 27.46 7.36
CA LEU A 424 -11.81 28.71 6.79
C LEU A 424 -13.29 28.59 6.45
N TRP A 425 -13.70 27.47 5.86
CA TRP A 425 -15.10 27.13 5.63
C TRP A 425 -15.27 25.59 5.55
N ARG A 426 -16.51 25.16 5.74
CA ARG A 426 -17.00 23.80 5.47
C ARG A 426 -18.28 23.91 4.66
N ALA A 427 -18.45 23.07 3.66
CA ALA A 427 -19.66 23.06 2.85
C ALA A 427 -20.91 22.83 3.72
N ASP A 428 -21.95 23.66 3.52
CA ASP A 428 -23.17 23.66 4.33
C ASP A 428 -24.26 22.75 3.79
N THR A 429 -24.21 22.46 2.50
CA THR A 429 -25.26 21.75 1.80
C THR A 429 -25.06 20.25 1.86
N GLN A 430 -25.83 19.60 2.72
CA GLN A 430 -26.05 18.17 2.61
C GLN A 430 -27.01 17.91 1.44
N PRO A 431 -26.71 16.97 0.52
CA PRO A 431 -27.71 16.48 -0.40
C PRO A 431 -28.95 15.97 0.37
N PRO A 432 -30.19 16.19 -0.16
CA PRO A 432 -31.41 15.76 0.51
C PRO A 432 -31.40 14.24 0.76
N GLY A 433 -31.72 13.82 1.97
CA GLY A 433 -31.77 12.39 2.35
C GLY A 433 -30.44 11.77 2.71
N LEU A 434 -29.44 12.58 3.07
CA LEU A 434 -28.12 12.14 3.47
C LEU A 434 -28.12 11.52 4.86
N ASP A 435 -27.82 10.22 4.91
CA ASP A 435 -27.29 9.58 6.09
C ASP A 435 -25.74 9.66 6.02
N ARG A 436 -25.07 10.06 7.09
CA ARG A 436 -23.62 10.31 7.10
C ARG A 436 -22.79 9.08 6.82
N ASP A 437 -23.28 7.93 7.23
CA ASP A 437 -22.59 6.66 7.04
C ASP A 437 -22.52 6.22 5.57
N ASN A 438 -23.24 6.95 4.69
CA ASN A 438 -23.38 6.64 3.26
C ASN A 438 -22.86 7.75 2.34
N TYR A 439 -22.15 8.74 2.87
CA TYR A 439 -21.64 9.89 2.09
C TYR A 439 -20.13 9.84 1.94
N ASP A 440 -19.66 10.06 0.74
CA ASP A 440 -18.24 10.26 0.43
C ASP A 440 -18.05 11.52 -0.42
N SER A 441 -17.00 12.27 -0.14
CA SER A 441 -16.61 13.43 -0.92
C SER A 441 -15.12 13.35 -1.27
N ARG A 442 -14.81 13.37 -2.56
CA ARG A 442 -13.43 13.38 -3.06
C ARG A 442 -13.13 14.68 -3.74
N ILE A 443 -12.08 15.36 -3.31
CA ILE A 443 -11.63 16.58 -3.98
C ILE A 443 -10.96 16.18 -5.30
N ILE A 444 -11.55 16.62 -6.42
CA ILE A 444 -10.99 16.38 -7.77
C ILE A 444 -9.86 17.36 -8.06
N GLY A 445 -10.03 18.63 -7.64
CA GLY A 445 -9.05 19.67 -7.87
C GLY A 445 -9.59 21.06 -7.59
N VAL A 446 -8.72 22.05 -7.74
CA VAL A 446 -9.05 23.47 -7.64
C VAL A 446 -8.63 24.16 -8.93
N HIS A 447 -9.54 24.91 -9.55
CA HIS A 447 -9.27 25.61 -10.80
C HIS A 447 -10.21 26.81 -10.96
N GLU A 448 -9.71 27.93 -11.46
CA GLU A 448 -10.48 29.15 -11.74
C GLU A 448 -11.39 29.61 -10.60
N GLY A 449 -10.92 29.54 -9.35
CA GLY A 449 -11.68 30.00 -8.17
C GLY A 449 -12.78 29.06 -7.71
N VAL A 450 -12.80 27.81 -8.20
CA VAL A 450 -13.73 26.77 -7.77
C VAL A 450 -13.00 25.53 -7.26
N VAL A 451 -13.59 24.89 -6.25
CA VAL A 451 -13.20 23.56 -5.76
C VAL A 451 -14.14 22.55 -6.37
N LEU A 452 -13.60 21.60 -7.08
CA LEU A 452 -14.35 20.52 -7.72
C LEU A 452 -14.33 19.29 -6.82
N VAL A 453 -15.51 18.74 -6.58
CA VAL A 453 -15.71 17.63 -5.66
C VAL A 453 -16.55 16.55 -6.33
N HIS A 454 -16.13 15.31 -6.25
CA HIS A 454 -16.97 14.16 -6.55
C HIS A 454 -17.67 13.73 -5.27
N GLU A 455 -18.99 13.90 -5.23
CA GLU A 455 -19.83 13.47 -4.12
C GLU A 455 -20.55 12.18 -4.50
N SER A 456 -20.59 11.21 -3.59
CA SER A 456 -21.37 9.98 -3.75
C SER A 456 -22.18 9.68 -2.49
N VAL A 457 -23.39 9.15 -2.71
CA VAL A 457 -24.33 8.75 -1.65
C VAL A 457 -24.81 7.34 -1.93
N LEU A 458 -24.56 6.42 -1.02
CA LEU A 458 -25.08 5.05 -1.10
C LEU A 458 -26.53 5.02 -0.60
N LYS A 459 -27.49 4.70 -1.46
CA LYS A 459 -28.89 4.51 -1.11
C LYS A 459 -29.11 3.05 -0.68
N THR A 460 -29.24 2.82 0.62
CA THR A 460 -29.31 1.49 1.24
C THR A 460 -30.51 0.63 0.78
N ALA A 461 -31.63 1.22 0.37
CA ALA A 461 -32.82 0.46 -0.04
C ALA A 461 -32.72 -0.22 -1.41
N ALA A 462 -31.71 0.11 -2.24
CA ALA A 462 -31.58 -0.42 -3.59
C ALA A 462 -30.14 -0.66 -4.03
N ASN A 463 -29.15 -0.58 -3.14
CA ASN A 463 -27.69 -0.61 -3.46
C ASN A 463 -27.29 0.33 -4.61
N LEU A 464 -28.03 1.41 -4.83
CA LEU A 464 -27.77 2.37 -5.89
C LEU A 464 -26.95 3.52 -5.31
N THR A 465 -25.74 3.72 -5.83
CA THR A 465 -24.94 4.91 -5.54
C THR A 465 -25.36 6.04 -6.43
N ALA A 466 -25.87 7.14 -5.83
CA ALA A 466 -26.04 8.39 -6.54
C ALA A 466 -24.75 9.20 -6.43
N SER A 467 -24.16 9.57 -7.56
CA SER A 467 -22.94 10.39 -7.58
C SER A 467 -23.10 11.63 -8.46
N SER A 468 -22.33 12.66 -8.11
CA SER A 468 -22.34 13.94 -8.81
C SER A 468 -20.97 14.61 -8.73
N VAL A 469 -20.60 15.36 -9.76
CA VAL A 469 -19.55 16.37 -9.64
C VAL A 469 -20.18 17.68 -9.22
N VAL A 470 -19.63 18.29 -8.20
CA VAL A 470 -20.11 19.51 -7.57
C VAL A 470 -18.98 20.52 -7.52
N ALA A 471 -19.29 21.78 -7.87
CA ALA A 471 -18.34 22.88 -7.70
C ALA A 471 -18.74 23.76 -6.51
N TYR A 472 -17.74 24.11 -5.72
CA TYR A 472 -17.86 25.04 -4.61
C TYR A 472 -16.95 26.25 -4.84
N GLY A 473 -17.43 27.45 -4.45
CA GLY A 473 -16.59 28.64 -4.50
C GLY A 473 -15.40 28.53 -3.54
N VAL A 474 -14.19 28.79 -4.03
CA VAL A 474 -12.94 28.72 -3.24
C VAL A 474 -13.04 29.52 -1.96
N ASP A 475 -13.57 30.76 -2.01
CA ASP A 475 -13.61 31.66 -0.86
C ASP A 475 -14.83 31.47 0.04
N SER A 476 -15.98 31.09 -0.56
CA SER A 476 -17.25 31.01 0.15
C SER A 476 -17.66 29.63 0.65
N GLY A 477 -17.14 28.57 0.03
CA GLY A 477 -17.62 27.20 0.25
C GLY A 477 -19.07 26.98 -0.20
N GLN A 478 -19.66 27.94 -0.94
CA GLN A 478 -21.00 27.80 -1.45
C GLN A 478 -21.03 26.94 -2.71
N ARG A 479 -22.05 26.12 -2.83
CA ARG A 479 -22.30 25.31 -4.01
C ARG A 479 -22.68 26.20 -5.19
N LEU A 480 -21.94 26.09 -6.29
CA LEU A 480 -22.12 26.90 -7.51
C LEU A 480 -22.93 26.11 -8.55
N TRP A 481 -22.54 24.87 -8.84
CA TRP A 481 -23.23 24.01 -9.78
C TRP A 481 -23.02 22.52 -9.40
N SER A 482 -23.83 21.63 -9.99
CA SER A 482 -23.77 20.21 -9.79
C SER A 482 -24.25 19.46 -11.03
N HIS A 483 -23.52 18.42 -11.41
CA HIS A 483 -23.90 17.51 -12.49
C HIS A 483 -23.85 16.06 -12.01
N PRO A 484 -24.93 15.27 -12.22
CA PRO A 484 -24.92 13.85 -11.88
C PRO A 484 -23.90 13.10 -12.74
N THR A 485 -23.33 12.05 -12.18
CA THR A 485 -22.38 11.16 -12.85
C THR A 485 -22.81 9.70 -12.67
N ARG A 486 -22.43 8.85 -13.60
CA ARG A 486 -22.50 7.40 -13.46
C ARG A 486 -21.08 6.85 -13.54
N VAL A 487 -20.50 6.60 -12.37
CA VAL A 487 -19.18 6.01 -12.24
C VAL A 487 -19.26 4.55 -12.67
N GLY A 488 -18.34 4.11 -13.50
CA GLY A 488 -18.24 2.75 -13.99
C GLY A 488 -17.05 2.60 -14.92
N SER A 489 -17.13 3.23 -16.09
CA SER A 489 -16.07 3.16 -17.11
C SER A 489 -15.00 4.25 -16.97
N ALA A 490 -15.15 5.23 -16.08
CA ALA A 490 -14.16 6.25 -15.75
C ALA A 490 -14.50 6.94 -14.42
N SER A 491 -13.51 7.63 -13.84
CA SER A 491 -13.68 8.49 -12.65
C SER A 491 -13.67 9.96 -13.04
N PRO A 492 -14.45 10.84 -12.32
CA PRO A 492 -14.37 12.27 -12.52
C PRO A 492 -12.96 12.80 -12.27
N THR A 493 -12.46 13.63 -13.16
CA THR A 493 -11.06 14.10 -13.13
C THR A 493 -10.97 15.54 -13.64
N LEU A 494 -10.05 16.34 -13.07
CA LEU A 494 -9.64 17.65 -13.59
C LEU A 494 -8.36 17.47 -14.40
N VAL A 495 -8.42 17.75 -15.70
CA VAL A 495 -7.28 17.60 -16.61
C VAL A 495 -7.38 18.63 -17.75
N GLY A 496 -6.25 19.23 -18.14
CA GLY A 496 -6.21 20.21 -19.24
C GLY A 496 -7.13 21.41 -19.02
N GLY A 497 -7.36 21.83 -17.76
CA GLY A 497 -8.28 22.93 -17.43
C GLY A 497 -9.78 22.61 -17.59
N LEU A 498 -10.12 21.33 -17.81
CA LEU A 498 -11.49 20.84 -17.95
C LEU A 498 -11.80 19.83 -16.86
N VAL A 499 -13.04 19.83 -16.36
CA VAL A 499 -13.53 18.75 -15.52
C VAL A 499 -14.27 17.72 -16.36
N LEU A 500 -13.74 16.50 -16.36
CA LEU A 500 -14.31 15.36 -17.07
C LEU A 500 -15.35 14.68 -16.18
N THR A 501 -16.59 14.62 -16.66
CA THR A 501 -17.72 14.02 -15.94
C THR A 501 -18.20 12.78 -16.68
N PRO A 502 -17.94 11.55 -16.18
CA PRO A 502 -18.40 10.32 -16.82
C PRO A 502 -19.92 10.12 -16.63
N ASP A 503 -20.56 9.57 -17.66
CA ASP A 503 -21.95 9.08 -17.64
C ASP A 503 -22.06 7.79 -18.41
N GLY A 504 -21.84 6.67 -17.73
CA GLY A 504 -21.81 5.35 -18.34
C GLY A 504 -20.64 5.19 -19.32
N LEU A 505 -20.95 5.06 -20.61
CA LEU A 505 -19.96 4.90 -21.70
C LEU A 505 -19.61 6.22 -22.40
N THR A 506 -19.89 7.36 -21.79
CA THR A 506 -19.54 8.68 -22.32
C THR A 506 -18.86 9.53 -21.25
N VAL A 507 -18.03 10.47 -21.69
CA VAL A 507 -17.43 11.49 -20.83
C VAL A 507 -17.73 12.85 -21.41
N THR A 508 -18.28 13.73 -20.58
CA THR A 508 -18.50 15.13 -20.94
C THR A 508 -17.45 16.01 -20.27
N ALA A 509 -16.72 16.76 -21.06
CA ALA A 509 -15.82 17.80 -20.56
C ALA A 509 -16.61 19.07 -20.28
N ARG A 510 -16.38 19.65 -19.11
CA ARG A 510 -17.09 20.84 -18.65
C ARG A 510 -16.11 21.92 -18.22
N SER A 511 -16.55 23.16 -18.35
CA SER A 511 -15.87 24.30 -17.76
C SER A 511 -15.93 24.18 -16.22
N PRO A 512 -14.80 24.25 -15.51
CA PRO A 512 -14.78 24.21 -14.03
C PRO A 512 -15.62 25.35 -13.42
N ARG A 513 -15.61 26.52 -14.04
CA ARG A 513 -16.21 27.75 -13.51
C ARG A 513 -17.73 27.70 -13.43
N ASP A 514 -18.41 27.23 -14.47
CA ASP A 514 -19.86 27.30 -14.63
C ASP A 514 -20.55 25.95 -14.91
N GLY A 515 -19.75 24.86 -15.03
CA GLY A 515 -20.27 23.53 -15.34
C GLY A 515 -20.75 23.36 -16.79
N ALA A 516 -20.60 24.37 -17.65
CA ALA A 516 -21.05 24.31 -19.03
C ALA A 516 -20.31 23.22 -19.82
N ALA A 517 -21.07 22.40 -20.55
CA ALA A 517 -20.48 21.37 -21.40
C ALA A 517 -19.71 22.02 -22.56
N ARG A 518 -18.49 21.53 -22.81
CA ARG A 518 -17.65 21.94 -23.93
C ARG A 518 -17.76 20.93 -25.07
N TRP A 519 -17.57 19.66 -24.75
CA TRP A 519 -17.68 18.55 -25.69
C TRP A 519 -18.02 17.25 -24.94
N THR A 520 -18.41 16.22 -25.69
CA THR A 520 -18.67 14.88 -25.16
C THR A 520 -18.00 13.86 -26.08
N MET A 521 -17.35 12.88 -25.51
CA MET A 521 -16.71 11.77 -26.21
C MET A 521 -17.23 10.42 -25.74
N PRO A 522 -17.32 9.39 -26.60
CA PRO A 522 -17.58 8.03 -26.17
C PRO A 522 -16.33 7.39 -25.57
N LEU A 523 -16.53 6.54 -24.55
CA LEU A 523 -15.53 5.63 -24.03
C LEU A 523 -15.54 4.31 -24.81
N PRO A 524 -14.43 3.54 -24.81
CA PRO A 524 -14.39 2.21 -25.41
C PRO A 524 -15.46 1.29 -24.83
N ALA A 525 -16.25 0.64 -25.70
CA ALA A 525 -17.20 -0.37 -25.29
C ALA A 525 -16.48 -1.69 -24.95
N GLY A 526 -17.07 -2.53 -24.10
CA GLY A 526 -16.54 -3.87 -23.80
C GLY A 526 -15.83 -3.99 -22.46
N GLY A 527 -16.26 -3.23 -21.43
CA GLY A 527 -15.78 -3.40 -20.05
C GLY A 527 -14.44 -2.72 -19.77
N TYR A 528 -14.16 -1.62 -20.47
CA TYR A 528 -12.97 -0.79 -20.16
C TYR A 528 -13.24 0.16 -18.99
N HIS A 529 -12.21 0.34 -18.16
CA HIS A 529 -12.10 1.44 -17.23
C HIS A 529 -10.99 2.39 -17.69
N CYS A 530 -11.27 3.70 -17.75
CA CYS A 530 -10.35 4.70 -18.28
C CYS A 530 -9.97 5.72 -17.22
N ASP A 531 -8.67 5.91 -17.03
CA ASP A 531 -8.08 7.00 -16.27
C ASP A 531 -7.58 8.09 -17.22
N PHE A 532 -7.80 9.36 -16.87
CA PHE A 532 -7.37 10.47 -17.69
C PHE A 532 -6.09 11.08 -17.16
N LEU A 533 -5.08 11.19 -18.02
CA LEU A 533 -3.74 11.68 -17.70
C LEU A 533 -3.48 12.98 -18.47
N GLY A 534 -2.95 13.99 -17.78
CA GLY A 534 -2.42 15.20 -18.40
C GLY A 534 -0.90 15.09 -18.52
N VAL A 535 -0.38 15.32 -19.71
CA VAL A 535 1.06 15.36 -19.96
C VAL A 535 1.37 16.53 -20.87
N ASP A 536 2.16 17.48 -20.37
CA ASP A 536 2.34 18.78 -21.02
C ASP A 536 0.96 19.43 -21.30
N ASP A 537 0.67 19.79 -22.56
CA ASP A 537 -0.63 20.31 -22.98
C ASP A 537 -1.59 19.23 -23.50
N GLY A 538 -1.19 17.94 -23.46
CA GLY A 538 -1.96 16.81 -23.98
C GLY A 538 -2.81 16.12 -22.92
N VAL A 539 -3.97 15.62 -23.33
CA VAL A 539 -4.85 14.77 -22.51
C VAL A 539 -4.89 13.37 -23.10
N TYR A 540 -4.75 12.36 -22.26
CA TYR A 540 -4.73 10.96 -22.66
C TYR A 540 -5.68 10.15 -21.80
N ALA A 541 -6.52 9.31 -22.43
CA ALA A 541 -7.30 8.31 -21.73
C ALA A 541 -6.54 6.97 -21.77
N ASP A 542 -6.17 6.48 -20.61
CA ASP A 542 -5.52 5.19 -20.39
C ASP A 542 -6.60 4.19 -19.96
N CYS A 543 -7.05 3.36 -20.90
CA CYS A 543 -8.21 2.51 -20.74
C CYS A 543 -7.78 1.05 -20.61
N THR A 544 -8.05 0.42 -19.48
CA THR A 544 -7.79 -1.00 -19.22
C THR A 544 -9.08 -1.79 -19.27
N GLY A 545 -9.13 -2.81 -20.14
CA GLY A 545 -10.26 -3.74 -20.29
C GLY A 545 -9.83 -5.14 -19.87
N TYR A 546 -10.47 -5.67 -18.84
CA TYR A 546 -10.17 -7.00 -18.31
C TYR A 546 -11.03 -8.12 -18.92
N HIS A 547 -12.20 -7.78 -19.48
CA HIS A 547 -13.21 -8.72 -19.97
C HIS A 547 -13.55 -8.51 -21.45
N THR A 548 -12.55 -8.22 -22.27
CA THR A 548 -12.77 -8.10 -23.70
C THR A 548 -12.86 -9.50 -24.34
N ALA A 549 -13.55 -9.60 -25.47
CA ALA A 549 -13.67 -10.88 -26.20
C ALA A 549 -12.31 -11.49 -26.61
N SER A 550 -11.24 -10.68 -26.64
CA SER A 550 -9.86 -11.08 -26.96
C SER A 550 -8.93 -11.18 -25.73
N GLY A 551 -9.47 -11.21 -24.51
CA GLY A 551 -8.71 -11.20 -23.26
C GLY A 551 -8.44 -9.79 -22.73
N ALA A 552 -7.62 -9.68 -21.68
CA ALA A 552 -7.29 -8.40 -21.09
C ALA A 552 -6.53 -7.51 -22.09
N GLN A 553 -7.02 -6.28 -22.27
CA GLN A 553 -6.45 -5.30 -23.21
C GLN A 553 -6.27 -3.95 -22.56
N ARG A 554 -5.33 -3.15 -23.07
CA ARG A 554 -5.14 -1.77 -22.69
C ARG A 554 -5.05 -0.87 -23.92
N LEU A 555 -5.66 0.30 -23.82
CA LEU A 555 -5.69 1.30 -24.87
C LEU A 555 -5.17 2.61 -24.32
N LEU A 556 -4.31 3.29 -25.07
CA LEU A 556 -3.94 4.67 -24.82
C LEU A 556 -4.54 5.54 -25.93
N ILE A 557 -5.38 6.49 -25.56
CA ILE A 557 -6.16 7.31 -26.48
C ILE A 557 -5.79 8.77 -26.24
N ALA A 558 -5.24 9.45 -27.24
CA ALA A 558 -5.06 10.89 -27.17
C ALA A 558 -6.42 11.57 -27.36
N VAL A 559 -6.70 12.57 -26.54
CA VAL A 559 -7.93 13.38 -26.56
C VAL A 559 -7.56 14.82 -26.79
N ASP A 560 -8.13 15.44 -27.82
CA ASP A 560 -7.95 16.89 -28.03
C ASP A 560 -8.78 17.65 -26.98
N PRO A 561 -8.15 18.44 -26.10
CA PRO A 561 -8.86 19.18 -25.08
C PRO A 561 -9.80 20.26 -25.62
N ALA A 562 -9.65 20.68 -26.88
CA ALA A 562 -10.46 21.72 -27.48
C ALA A 562 -11.84 21.22 -27.91
N ASP A 563 -11.93 20.02 -28.48
CA ASP A 563 -13.15 19.50 -29.10
C ASP A 563 -13.51 18.04 -28.72
N GLY A 564 -12.65 17.37 -27.93
CA GLY A 564 -12.86 15.99 -27.52
C GLY A 564 -12.61 14.96 -28.62
N SER A 565 -12.06 15.36 -29.75
CA SER A 565 -11.70 14.40 -30.81
C SER A 565 -10.63 13.43 -30.31
N THR A 566 -10.69 12.20 -30.74
CA THR A 566 -9.85 11.14 -30.20
C THR A 566 -9.00 10.47 -31.27
N ARG A 567 -7.79 10.11 -30.89
CA ARG A 567 -6.86 9.32 -31.69
C ARG A 567 -6.28 8.18 -30.86
N ARG A 568 -6.56 6.95 -31.23
CA ARG A 568 -5.93 5.79 -30.58
C ARG A 568 -4.42 5.81 -30.88
N GLN A 569 -3.60 5.68 -29.84
CA GLN A 569 -2.17 5.51 -30.00
C GLN A 569 -1.85 4.08 -30.47
N ALA A 570 -0.83 3.95 -31.32
CA ALA A 570 -0.43 2.64 -31.84
C ALA A 570 0.12 1.72 -30.74
N THR A 571 0.68 2.30 -29.69
CA THR A 571 1.35 1.59 -28.61
C THR A 571 0.71 1.97 -27.27
N ALA A 572 0.15 0.99 -26.59
CA ALA A 572 -0.36 1.12 -25.22
C ALA A 572 0.62 0.45 -24.23
N PRO A 573 0.59 0.82 -22.94
CA PRO A 573 1.34 0.09 -21.91
C PRO A 573 0.82 -1.34 -21.77
N SER A 574 1.61 -2.19 -21.11
CA SER A 574 1.16 -3.55 -20.76
C SER A 574 -0.03 -3.48 -19.81
N VAL A 575 -0.95 -4.46 -19.90
CA VAL A 575 -2.15 -4.52 -19.05
C VAL A 575 -1.82 -4.51 -17.56
N VAL A 576 -0.73 -5.18 -17.20
CA VAL A 576 -0.25 -5.32 -15.80
C VAL A 576 0.79 -4.26 -15.41
N ALA A 577 0.79 -3.10 -16.06
CA ALA A 577 1.70 -2.01 -15.75
C ALA A 577 0.95 -0.87 -15.03
N ASP A 578 1.54 -0.36 -13.95
CA ASP A 578 1.02 0.77 -13.21
C ASP A 578 1.66 2.07 -13.72
N TYR A 579 0.86 3.12 -13.82
CA TYR A 579 1.37 4.45 -14.14
C TYR A 579 2.17 5.00 -12.96
N ALA A 580 3.41 5.42 -13.21
CA ALA A 580 4.31 5.93 -12.17
C ALA A 580 4.58 7.44 -12.27
N GLY A 581 4.22 8.07 -13.39
CA GLY A 581 4.44 9.51 -13.63
C GLY A 581 5.00 9.81 -15.01
N THR A 582 5.63 10.98 -15.16
CA THR A 582 6.19 11.44 -16.43
C THR A 582 7.69 11.65 -16.35
N LEU A 583 8.37 11.53 -17.49
CA LEU A 583 9.78 11.85 -17.71
C LEU A 583 9.94 12.59 -19.04
N ASP A 584 10.29 13.86 -19.00
CA ASP A 584 10.50 14.71 -20.20
C ASP A 584 9.31 14.62 -21.18
N GLY A 585 8.08 14.78 -20.70
CA GLY A 585 6.85 14.69 -21.50
C GLY A 585 6.49 13.29 -21.99
N ARG A 586 7.16 12.24 -21.49
CA ARG A 586 6.85 10.84 -21.78
C ARG A 586 6.19 10.16 -20.57
N LEU A 587 5.26 9.27 -20.84
CA LEU A 587 4.57 8.47 -19.82
C LEU A 587 5.48 7.34 -19.33
N VAL A 588 5.60 7.18 -18.02
CA VAL A 588 6.39 6.11 -17.40
C VAL A 588 5.46 5.14 -16.68
N TYR A 589 5.54 3.89 -17.07
CA TYR A 589 4.82 2.78 -16.46
C TYR A 589 5.80 1.76 -15.87
N VAL A 590 5.37 1.05 -14.85
CA VAL A 590 6.12 -0.04 -14.23
C VAL A 590 5.33 -1.33 -14.35
N GLY A 591 5.88 -2.29 -15.08
CA GLY A 591 5.26 -3.57 -15.34
C GLY A 591 5.54 -4.57 -14.24
N ARG A 592 4.46 -5.15 -13.69
CA ARG A 592 4.55 -6.23 -12.72
C ARG A 592 4.90 -7.55 -13.39
N ARG A 593 5.64 -8.40 -12.69
CA ARG A 593 5.73 -9.81 -13.01
C ARG A 593 4.62 -10.52 -12.22
N ILE A 594 3.64 -11.07 -12.92
CA ILE A 594 2.61 -11.85 -12.27
C ILE A 594 3.21 -13.21 -11.91
N ASN A 595 3.73 -13.31 -10.70
CA ASN A 595 4.24 -14.55 -10.13
C ASN A 595 3.12 -15.31 -9.40
N ASP A 596 2.17 -14.58 -8.85
CA ASP A 596 1.01 -15.08 -8.15
C ASP A 596 -0.20 -14.19 -8.49
N PRO A 597 -1.18 -14.68 -9.26
CA PRO A 597 -2.38 -13.91 -9.58
C PRO A 597 -3.19 -13.50 -8.35
N THR A 598 -2.99 -14.21 -7.23
CA THR A 598 -3.70 -13.96 -5.96
C THR A 598 -2.95 -13.01 -5.03
N ALA A 599 -1.68 -12.69 -5.32
CA ALA A 599 -0.88 -11.78 -4.51
C ALA A 599 -1.15 -10.33 -4.89
N SER A 600 -1.56 -9.52 -3.92
CA SER A 600 -1.66 -8.07 -4.08
C SER A 600 -0.30 -7.38 -4.33
N ASP A 601 0.80 -8.08 -4.04
CA ASP A 601 2.17 -7.57 -3.96
C ASP A 601 3.10 -8.24 -5.00
N ASN A 602 2.62 -8.37 -6.24
CA ASN A 602 3.47 -8.86 -7.33
C ASN A 602 4.59 -7.85 -7.62
N PRO A 603 5.85 -8.31 -7.73
CA PRO A 603 6.98 -7.43 -7.91
C PRO A 603 7.00 -6.74 -9.29
N TYR A 604 7.52 -5.53 -9.30
CA TYR A 604 7.84 -4.82 -10.53
C TYR A 604 9.13 -5.38 -11.12
N ALA A 605 9.11 -5.69 -12.42
CA ALA A 605 10.24 -6.30 -13.12
C ALA A 605 10.70 -5.52 -14.35
N ARG A 606 9.93 -4.54 -14.83
CA ARG A 606 10.26 -3.74 -16.01
C ARG A 606 9.72 -2.32 -15.92
N VAL A 607 10.34 -1.42 -16.67
CA VAL A 607 9.88 -0.05 -16.92
C VAL A 607 9.49 0.06 -18.38
N GLU A 608 8.37 0.71 -18.66
CA GLU A 608 7.89 1.04 -19.99
C GLU A 608 7.79 2.57 -20.10
N VAL A 609 8.53 3.15 -21.02
CA VAL A 609 8.49 4.59 -21.30
C VAL A 609 7.83 4.79 -22.65
N ILE A 610 6.73 5.52 -22.67
CA ILE A 610 5.92 5.76 -23.87
C ILE A 610 5.97 7.24 -24.19
N ASP A 611 6.41 7.57 -25.40
CA ASP A 611 6.23 8.90 -25.95
C ASP A 611 4.83 9.00 -26.57
N PRO A 612 3.90 9.72 -25.96
CA PRO A 612 2.53 9.76 -26.42
C PRO A 612 2.36 10.58 -27.72
N ARG A 613 3.36 11.34 -28.13
CA ARG A 613 3.34 12.12 -29.38
C ARG A 613 3.72 11.29 -30.57
N THR A 614 4.76 10.45 -30.43
CA THR A 614 5.28 9.58 -31.49
C THR A 614 4.69 8.18 -31.46
N GLY A 615 4.12 7.76 -30.34
CA GLY A 615 3.63 6.40 -30.10
C GLY A 615 4.76 5.38 -29.90
N THR A 616 5.99 5.82 -29.67
CA THR A 616 7.11 4.91 -29.40
C THR A 616 7.09 4.42 -27.98
N ARG A 617 7.37 3.12 -27.77
CA ARG A 617 7.52 2.49 -26.46
C ARG A 617 8.90 1.89 -26.31
N GLU A 618 9.58 2.29 -25.26
CA GLU A 618 10.82 1.68 -24.81
C GLU A 618 10.56 0.84 -23.58
N THR A 619 11.02 -0.40 -23.58
CA THR A 619 10.89 -1.29 -22.41
C THR A 619 12.27 -1.65 -21.91
N ARG A 620 12.47 -1.55 -20.58
CA ARG A 620 13.71 -1.91 -19.90
C ARG A 620 13.41 -2.88 -18.77
N THR A 621 14.15 -3.97 -18.70
CA THR A 621 14.11 -4.89 -17.56
C THR A 621 14.82 -4.23 -16.38
N LEU A 622 14.21 -4.30 -15.20
CA LEU A 622 14.84 -3.85 -13.96
C LEU A 622 15.97 -4.82 -13.56
N SER A 623 17.06 -4.28 -13.04
CA SER A 623 18.21 -5.09 -12.57
C SER A 623 17.84 -5.97 -11.37
N GLU A 624 16.84 -5.56 -10.62
CA GLU A 624 16.27 -6.27 -9.45
C GLU A 624 14.75 -6.09 -9.47
N GLU A 625 14.04 -7.01 -8.84
CA GLU A 625 12.60 -6.89 -8.62
C GLU A 625 12.32 -5.97 -7.45
N HIS A 626 11.34 -5.08 -7.60
CA HIS A 626 10.96 -4.11 -6.58
C HIS A 626 9.50 -4.33 -6.14
N LEU A 627 9.25 -4.16 -4.86
CA LEU A 627 7.92 -4.24 -4.25
C LEU A 627 7.42 -2.86 -3.83
N GLY A 628 6.14 -2.75 -3.56
CA GLY A 628 5.51 -1.59 -2.94
C GLY A 628 4.92 -0.60 -3.94
N ARG A 629 4.95 0.70 -3.61
CA ARG A 629 4.35 1.77 -4.41
C ARG A 629 5.41 2.52 -5.20
N ALA A 630 5.15 2.70 -6.48
CA ALA A 630 6.08 3.35 -7.41
C ALA A 630 5.66 4.79 -7.71
N ALA A 631 6.63 5.69 -7.81
CA ALA A 631 6.42 7.05 -8.30
C ALA A 631 7.68 7.61 -8.98
N MET A 632 7.48 8.44 -9.99
CA MET A 632 8.56 9.23 -10.61
C MET A 632 8.88 10.43 -9.72
N VAL A 633 10.14 10.56 -9.31
CA VAL A 633 10.63 11.60 -8.41
C VAL A 633 11.97 12.10 -8.90
N HIS A 634 12.12 13.38 -9.20
CA HIS A 634 13.39 13.99 -9.69
C HIS A 634 14.08 13.22 -10.84
N GLY A 635 13.29 12.69 -11.77
CA GLY A 635 13.82 11.94 -12.92
C GLY A 635 14.26 10.52 -12.63
N VAL A 636 14.10 10.03 -11.39
CA VAL A 636 14.28 8.62 -11.02
C VAL A 636 12.96 7.97 -10.63
N LEU A 637 12.87 6.68 -10.83
CA LEU A 637 11.73 5.87 -10.42
C LEU A 637 11.98 5.33 -9.01
N CYS A 638 11.16 5.76 -8.06
CA CYS A 638 11.27 5.37 -6.67
C CYS A 638 10.21 4.33 -6.30
N PHE A 639 10.59 3.32 -5.51
CA PHE A 639 9.72 2.27 -4.97
C PHE A 639 9.76 2.32 -3.45
N ALA A 640 8.59 2.43 -2.83
CA ALA A 640 8.42 2.40 -1.38
C ALA A 640 7.77 1.06 -0.97
N ALA A 641 8.57 0.15 -0.44
CA ALA A 641 8.12 -1.17 -0.03
C ALA A 641 7.42 -1.13 1.35
N SER A 642 6.51 -2.06 1.59
CA SER A 642 5.71 -2.14 2.83
C SER A 642 6.54 -2.31 4.10
N ASP A 643 7.78 -2.80 3.97
CA ASP A 643 8.75 -2.95 5.05
C ASP A 643 9.56 -1.68 5.36
N GLY A 644 9.25 -0.55 4.72
CA GLY A 644 9.95 0.72 4.90
C GLY A 644 11.21 0.87 4.04
N ARG A 645 11.52 -0.09 3.19
CA ARG A 645 12.63 0.01 2.25
C ARG A 645 12.24 0.91 1.08
N MET A 646 13.14 1.81 0.71
CA MET A 646 13.02 2.63 -0.47
C MET A 646 14.16 2.36 -1.43
N SER A 647 13.84 2.18 -2.70
CA SER A 647 14.83 2.04 -3.77
C SER A 647 14.55 3.01 -4.91
N ALA A 648 15.60 3.52 -5.52
CA ALA A 648 15.52 4.35 -6.71
C ALA A 648 16.22 3.67 -7.88
N VAL A 649 15.60 3.77 -9.05
CA VAL A 649 16.03 3.13 -10.28
C VAL A 649 16.02 4.17 -11.40
N SER A 650 16.99 4.11 -12.30
CA SER A 650 16.96 4.89 -13.52
C SER A 650 15.90 4.35 -14.48
N PRO A 651 14.88 5.11 -14.85
CA PRO A 651 13.85 4.66 -15.80
C PRO A 651 14.40 4.44 -17.21
N VAL A 652 15.54 5.07 -17.53
CA VAL A 652 16.20 4.97 -18.83
C VAL A 652 17.02 3.70 -18.97
N THR A 653 17.70 3.27 -17.89
CA THR A 653 18.61 2.10 -17.93
C THR A 653 18.08 0.87 -17.23
N GLY A 654 17.06 1.00 -16.36
CA GLY A 654 16.56 -0.07 -15.50
C GLY A 654 17.50 -0.45 -14.34
N LYS A 655 18.60 0.29 -14.14
CA LYS A 655 19.59 0.00 -13.11
C LYS A 655 19.28 0.73 -11.81
N GLY A 656 19.56 0.07 -10.69
CA GLY A 656 19.50 0.68 -9.36
C GLY A 656 20.42 1.89 -9.25
N VAL A 657 19.94 2.96 -8.60
CA VAL A 657 20.69 4.18 -8.28
C VAL A 657 21.11 4.16 -6.82
N TRP A 658 20.17 3.91 -5.93
CA TRP A 658 20.41 3.75 -4.48
C TRP A 658 19.27 2.96 -3.83
N GLN A 659 19.53 2.46 -2.63
CA GLN A 659 18.56 1.79 -1.78
C GLN A 659 18.81 2.16 -0.32
N THR A 660 17.73 2.41 0.44
CA THR A 660 17.79 2.81 1.85
C THR A 660 16.66 2.15 2.61
N ALA A 661 16.92 1.72 3.83
CA ALA A 661 15.91 1.25 4.76
C ALA A 661 15.48 2.41 5.70
N THR A 662 14.19 2.48 5.96
CA THR A 662 13.59 3.36 6.97
C THR A 662 12.81 2.53 7.97
N THR A 663 12.35 3.15 9.05
CA THR A 663 11.50 2.45 10.03
C THR A 663 10.01 2.68 9.77
N LEU A 664 9.65 3.25 8.61
CA LEU A 664 8.26 3.48 8.22
C LEU A 664 7.57 2.17 7.87
N GLU A 665 6.35 2.04 8.33
CA GLU A 665 5.44 0.95 8.03
C GLU A 665 4.52 1.33 6.86
N GLN A 666 4.34 0.43 5.91
CA GLN A 666 3.41 0.57 4.77
C GLN A 666 3.38 1.99 4.17
N PRO A 667 4.52 2.51 3.70
CA PRO A 667 4.57 3.86 3.18
C PRO A 667 3.73 4.02 1.92
N ALA A 668 3.16 5.22 1.74
CA ALA A 668 2.52 5.63 0.51
C ALA A 668 3.55 5.88 -0.62
N ALA A 669 3.07 6.16 -1.82
CA ALA A 669 3.93 6.54 -2.93
C ALA A 669 4.77 7.78 -2.57
N PRO A 670 6.08 7.77 -2.84
CA PRO A 670 6.97 8.85 -2.42
C PRO A 670 6.65 10.17 -3.14
N VAL A 671 6.84 11.27 -2.42
CA VAL A 671 6.66 12.64 -2.92
C VAL A 671 7.96 13.42 -2.80
N ALA A 672 8.21 14.36 -3.69
CA ALA A 672 9.41 15.19 -3.68
C ALA A 672 9.12 16.67 -3.46
N ASP A 673 10.10 17.38 -2.89
CA ASP A 673 10.15 18.84 -2.96
C ASP A 673 10.76 19.30 -4.30
N LYS A 674 10.81 20.62 -4.52
CA LYS A 674 11.44 21.19 -5.72
C LYS A 674 12.97 21.26 -5.64
N ARG A 675 13.58 20.87 -4.51
CA ARG A 675 15.02 21.01 -4.27
C ARG A 675 15.79 19.70 -4.51
N SER A 676 15.70 18.77 -3.60
CA SER A 676 16.42 17.49 -3.71
C SER A 676 15.97 16.47 -2.67
N SER A 677 14.84 16.68 -1.99
CA SER A 677 14.36 15.77 -0.97
C SER A 677 13.23 14.91 -1.48
N VAL A 678 13.25 13.64 -1.09
CA VAL A 678 12.16 12.68 -1.28
C VAL A 678 11.59 12.34 0.07
N PHE A 679 10.27 12.35 0.17
CA PHE A 679 9.56 12.03 1.39
C PHE A 679 8.80 10.73 1.24
N MET A 680 9.00 9.83 2.20
CA MET A 680 8.12 8.69 2.47
C MET A 680 7.23 9.05 3.66
N TYR A 681 6.01 8.55 3.68
CA TYR A 681 5.07 8.83 4.76
C TYR A 681 4.10 7.65 4.91
N SER A 682 3.62 7.43 6.13
CA SER A 682 2.80 6.29 6.50
C SER A 682 1.46 6.70 7.10
N ALA A 683 0.53 5.74 7.21
CA ALA A 683 -0.80 5.96 7.80
C ALA A 683 -0.75 6.41 9.27
N SER A 684 0.32 6.12 9.99
CA SER A 684 0.55 6.63 11.35
C SER A 684 0.95 8.10 11.41
N GLY A 685 1.13 8.77 10.26
CA GLY A 685 1.61 10.13 10.18
C GLY A 685 3.12 10.26 10.42
N ARG A 686 3.88 9.17 10.32
CA ARG A 686 5.33 9.22 10.28
C ARG A 686 5.79 9.66 8.91
N VAL A 687 6.85 10.44 8.87
CA VAL A 687 7.50 10.92 7.66
C VAL A 687 8.99 10.65 7.75
N ALA A 688 9.58 10.15 6.68
CA ALA A 688 11.02 10.07 6.48
C ALA A 688 11.42 10.95 5.29
N ALA A 689 12.50 11.70 5.44
CA ALA A 689 13.10 12.48 4.37
C ALA A 689 14.42 11.87 3.93
N LEU A 690 14.60 11.71 2.63
CA LEU A 690 15.81 11.19 2.01
C LEU A 690 16.37 12.21 1.00
N ASP A 691 17.67 12.22 0.83
CA ASP A 691 18.32 12.91 -0.27
C ASP A 691 18.03 12.19 -1.58
N ALA A 692 17.40 12.85 -2.53
CA ALA A 692 16.91 12.24 -3.78
C ALA A 692 18.02 11.64 -4.63
N ARG A 693 19.23 12.19 -4.58
CA ARG A 693 20.37 11.77 -5.42
C ARG A 693 21.14 10.60 -4.83
N THR A 694 21.24 10.54 -3.50
CA THR A 694 22.11 9.56 -2.81
C THR A 694 21.32 8.51 -2.02
N GLY A 695 20.02 8.73 -1.80
CA GLY A 695 19.19 7.91 -0.92
C GLY A 695 19.51 8.04 0.57
N ARG A 696 20.45 8.93 0.95
CA ARG A 696 20.82 9.10 2.36
C ARG A 696 19.63 9.57 3.18
N LEU A 697 19.29 8.83 4.23
CA LEU A 697 18.27 9.23 5.20
C LEU A 697 18.71 10.52 5.89
N LEU A 698 17.87 11.55 5.81
CA LEU A 698 18.12 12.85 6.42
C LEU A 698 17.52 12.88 7.83
N TRP A 699 16.29 12.44 7.99
CA TRP A 699 15.59 12.34 9.26
C TRP A 699 14.33 11.47 9.15
N GLU A 700 13.82 11.01 10.29
CA GLU A 700 12.51 10.39 10.46
C GLU A 700 11.74 11.05 11.61
N SER A 701 10.42 11.17 11.44
CA SER A 701 9.55 11.76 12.46
C SER A 701 8.89 10.68 13.33
N HIS A 702 8.33 11.10 14.48
CA HIS A 702 7.44 10.27 15.29
C HIS A 702 6.02 10.17 14.67
N PRO A 703 5.20 9.16 15.03
CA PRO A 703 3.79 9.09 14.66
C PRO A 703 3.03 10.33 15.09
N ARG A 704 2.06 10.77 14.26
CA ARG A 704 1.26 11.98 14.51
C ARG A 704 -0.22 11.80 14.27
N ALA A 705 -0.65 10.68 13.67
CA ALA A 705 -2.06 10.35 13.56
C ALA A 705 -2.70 10.27 14.95
N GLY A 706 -3.89 10.79 15.10
CA GLY A 706 -4.65 10.66 16.35
C GLY A 706 -5.03 9.21 16.60
N ARG A 707 -5.27 8.46 15.54
CA ARG A 707 -5.53 7.02 15.54
C ARG A 707 -4.87 6.39 14.31
N VAL A 708 -4.13 5.33 14.49
CA VAL A 708 -3.53 4.62 13.37
C VAL A 708 -4.56 3.67 12.78
N LEU A 709 -4.93 3.92 11.52
CA LEU A 709 -5.76 3.04 10.74
C LEU A 709 -4.86 2.24 9.79
N SER A 710 -5.02 0.93 9.82
CA SER A 710 -4.21 0.00 9.03
C SER A 710 -5.04 -0.63 7.92
N GLY A 711 -4.42 -0.78 6.77
CA GLY A 711 -4.94 -1.47 5.60
C GLY A 711 -4.27 -1.00 4.33
N ASP A 712 -4.16 -1.87 3.35
CA ASP A 712 -3.52 -1.58 2.05
C ASP A 712 -4.15 -0.39 1.30
N TYR A 713 -5.35 0.02 1.69
CA TYR A 713 -6.14 1.08 1.07
C TYR A 713 -6.16 2.39 1.86
N SER A 714 -5.64 2.40 3.08
CA SER A 714 -5.55 3.61 3.91
C SER A 714 -4.28 4.38 3.55
N SER A 715 -4.28 5.06 2.41
CA SER A 715 -3.13 5.87 2.01
C SER A 715 -3.23 7.26 2.65
N PRO A 716 -2.22 7.67 3.41
CA PRO A 716 -2.07 9.06 3.80
C PRO A 716 -1.77 9.90 2.55
N GLU A 717 -1.92 11.22 2.66
CA GLU A 717 -1.53 12.18 1.62
C GLU A 717 -0.49 13.14 2.18
N LEU A 718 0.48 13.50 1.35
CA LEU A 718 1.53 14.45 1.69
C LEU A 718 1.69 15.47 0.58
N PHE A 719 1.71 16.74 0.98
CA PHE A 719 1.95 17.87 0.09
C PHE A 719 3.16 18.67 0.58
N VAL A 720 3.91 19.20 -0.36
CA VAL A 720 5.04 20.08 -0.08
C VAL A 720 4.66 21.50 -0.49
N ASN A 721 4.64 22.43 0.47
CA ASN A 721 4.31 23.82 0.23
C ASN A 721 5.32 24.77 0.84
N GLY A 722 6.10 25.47 0.02
CA GLY A 722 6.95 26.60 0.44
C GLY A 722 7.96 26.30 1.54
N GLY A 723 8.29 25.03 1.78
CA GLY A 723 9.19 24.60 2.86
C GLY A 723 8.50 23.94 4.05
N ALA A 724 7.16 23.83 4.06
CA ALA A 724 6.42 23.00 5.00
C ALA A 724 5.90 21.73 4.34
N LEU A 725 5.78 20.67 5.11
CA LEU A 725 5.03 19.47 4.73
C LEU A 725 3.62 19.59 5.32
N VAL A 726 2.61 19.24 4.52
CA VAL A 726 1.21 19.10 4.94
C VAL A 726 0.85 17.65 4.80
N VAL A 727 0.44 16.99 5.87
CA VAL A 727 0.13 15.56 5.89
C VAL A 727 -1.31 15.37 6.34
N ALA A 728 -2.06 14.59 5.58
CA ALA A 728 -3.39 14.10 5.93
C ALA A 728 -3.33 12.59 6.17
N THR A 729 -3.70 12.14 7.35
CA THR A 729 -3.70 10.73 7.71
C THR A 729 -5.08 10.10 7.56
N PRO A 730 -5.21 8.79 7.37
CA PRO A 730 -6.48 8.11 7.10
C PRO A 730 -7.56 8.32 8.17
N ASP A 731 -7.19 8.61 9.42
CA ASP A 731 -8.09 8.94 10.51
C ASP A 731 -8.66 10.37 10.45
N GLY A 732 -8.29 11.14 9.42
CA GLY A 732 -8.69 12.54 9.26
C GLY A 732 -7.84 13.53 10.06
N THR A 733 -6.73 13.11 10.66
CA THR A 733 -5.75 14.03 11.25
C THR A 733 -5.02 14.77 10.14
N LEU A 734 -4.99 16.09 10.25
CA LEU A 734 -4.25 16.98 9.36
C LEU A 734 -3.20 17.73 10.16
N PHE A 735 -1.94 17.67 9.73
CA PHE A 735 -0.87 18.37 10.43
C PHE A 735 0.19 18.90 9.45
N THR A 736 1.00 19.83 9.96
CA THR A 736 2.18 20.31 9.24
C THR A 736 3.45 19.88 9.94
N ALA A 737 4.53 19.74 9.17
CA ALA A 737 5.87 19.50 9.69
C ALA A 737 6.87 20.47 9.04
N ASP A 738 7.86 20.87 9.83
CA ASP A 738 9.02 21.66 9.38
C ASP A 738 10.16 20.71 9.00
N PRO A 739 10.49 20.55 7.72
CA PRO A 739 11.58 19.65 7.31
C PRO A 739 12.96 20.05 7.85
N ALA A 740 13.16 21.32 8.19
CA ALA A 740 14.40 21.80 8.79
C ALA A 740 14.46 21.48 10.29
N HIS A 741 13.32 21.28 10.94
CA HIS A 741 13.18 21.00 12.37
C HIS A 741 12.14 19.90 12.62
N PRO A 742 12.39 18.67 12.15
CA PRO A 742 11.40 17.57 12.19
C PRO A 742 11.03 17.14 13.62
N GLU A 743 11.86 17.47 14.61
CA GLU A 743 11.62 17.22 16.03
C GLU A 743 10.53 18.12 16.64
N ARG A 744 10.20 19.24 16.01
CA ARG A 744 9.17 20.15 16.52
C ARG A 744 7.81 19.50 16.50
N LYS A 745 7.17 19.43 17.67
CA LYS A 745 5.80 18.93 17.78
C LYS A 745 4.81 19.98 17.28
N PRO A 746 3.81 19.59 16.48
CA PRO A 746 2.73 20.48 16.09
C PRO A 746 1.93 20.95 17.32
N ALA A 747 1.51 22.21 17.32
CA ALA A 747 0.55 22.73 18.29
C ALA A 747 -0.87 22.29 17.86
N SER A 748 -1.70 21.85 18.80
CA SER A 748 -3.12 21.61 18.55
C SER A 748 -3.84 22.94 18.31
N THR A 749 -4.58 23.04 17.21
CA THR A 749 -5.39 24.21 16.84
C THR A 749 -6.86 24.01 17.14
#